data_19520be49f858d5cdcf371ed1e111d2c
#
_entry.id   19520be49f858d5cdcf371ed1e111d2c
#
_cell.length_a   1.000
_cell.length_b   1.000
_cell.length_c   1.000
_cell.angle_alpha   90.00
_cell.angle_beta   90.00
_cell.angle_gamma   90.00
#
_symmetry.space_group_name_H-M   'P 1'
#
loop_
_entity.id
_entity.type
_entity.pdbx_description
1 polymer ?
#
loop_
_entity_poly.entity_id
_entity_poly.type
_entity_poly.pdbx_seq_one_letter_code
_entity_poly.pdbx_strand_id
1 'polypeptide(L)'
;MGTRKNLGWQVALTCMAAAASVQPAWAAEDSLVHRFLQVELSPDGAFVASVEGDSPVNATYPIVRELVIRSVATGARTQIALPCGHVPQCWPGSPAWSSDHEHLSFTLRKPGSHSYSVYTVSPDGSNLSKQIDFDGTVGDLHYLPDGKLSMLAIEGARKEVGATEAGAAVAGDLDAAPPEQRIGILTAGAVHWASPPDLFVYEYDLRPDGKGFVGTASPGDGDNNWWTAKLYTFSAADGSGQVIYSPTDIRQQLASPKVSRDGTTVAFIAGLMSDFGSTGGDVYTLPLKGGEPINITPERPASARALFWNCHNQLVSEELAGDKDQLVVLGAGHEPVKAKVLWSGSETLGRGDTSISLSCPSGLMATSRESFTAPPQIATGTGGKWKDLTTVNAGLSTPARVQSIQWISDGFTVQGWLLLPQHVDGKLPLITTVHGGPAYALVPSFRGPGLQQKLLERGFALFYPNPRGSFGQGERFTAANVKDFGHGDLRDILAGIDAAEKVAPIDDARLGLTGGSYGGFMTMWTVTQTNRFKAAVASAGVSNWQSYYGENGIDAWMIPYFGASVYEDPAVYAKSSPINFITNVRTPTFAYVGERDIECPAAQTQEFWHALKALGVPTSVMIYPGEGHGLRDPANTEDAMRRTVEWFDRYLK
;
A
#
# COMPACT_ATOMS: atom_id res chain seq x y z
N MET A 1 -45.00 52.22 -45.09
CA MET A 1 -45.98 51.51 -45.97
C MET A 1 -45.55 50.04 -45.97
N GLY A 2 -46.46 49.12 -45.61
CA GLY A 2 -46.28 47.68 -45.82
C GLY A 2 -46.16 46.87 -44.55
N THR A 3 -47.24 46.72 -43.79
CA THR A 3 -47.48 45.77 -42.72
C THR A 3 -47.52 44.34 -43.23
N ARG A 4 -46.81 43.41 -42.61
CA ARG A 4 -47.17 41.95 -42.67
C ARG A 4 -47.25 41.37 -41.28
N LYS A 5 -48.38 40.72 -41.02
CA LYS A 5 -48.84 40.11 -39.79
C LYS A 5 -48.09 38.80 -39.51
N ASN A 6 -47.71 38.64 -38.28
CA ASN A 6 -47.27 37.36 -37.69
C ASN A 6 -48.49 36.49 -37.36
N LEU A 7 -48.45 35.25 -37.79
CA LEU A 7 -49.32 34.16 -37.28
C LEU A 7 -48.46 33.25 -36.43
N GLY A 8 -48.67 33.25 -35.13
CA GLY A 8 -48.09 32.29 -34.20
C GLY A 8 -48.74 30.93 -34.25
N TRP A 9 -47.93 29.91 -34.24
CA TRP A 9 -48.35 28.55 -33.86
C TRP A 9 -47.60 28.14 -32.60
N GLN A 10 -48.31 28.08 -31.48
CA GLN A 10 -47.85 27.41 -30.28
C GLN A 10 -48.13 25.91 -30.46
N VAL A 11 -47.05 25.12 -30.48
CA VAL A 11 -47.12 23.68 -30.24
C VAL A 11 -46.46 23.44 -28.90
N ALA A 12 -47.28 23.16 -27.88
CA ALA A 12 -46.81 22.69 -26.58
C ALA A 12 -46.39 21.23 -26.72
N LEU A 13 -45.06 20.96 -26.71
CA LEU A 13 -44.55 19.60 -26.51
C LEU A 13 -44.20 19.44 -25.02
N THR A 14 -45.08 18.68 -24.34
CA THR A 14 -44.86 18.16 -23.02
C THR A 14 -43.87 16.99 -23.14
N CYS A 15 -42.58 17.23 -22.97
CA CYS A 15 -41.57 16.18 -22.75
C CYS A 15 -41.61 15.81 -21.28
N MET A 16 -42.31 14.74 -20.91
CA MET A 16 -42.03 14.00 -19.70
C MET A 16 -40.65 13.32 -19.86
N ALA A 17 -39.60 13.90 -19.28
CA ALA A 17 -38.33 13.24 -19.10
C ALA A 17 -38.50 12.20 -17.97
N ALA A 18 -38.73 10.96 -18.33
CA ALA A 18 -38.47 9.84 -17.45
C ALA A 18 -36.98 9.79 -17.22
N ALA A 19 -36.53 10.28 -16.09
CA ALA A 19 -35.19 10.00 -15.60
C ALA A 19 -35.10 8.50 -15.27
N ALA A 20 -34.78 7.69 -16.27
CA ALA A 20 -34.30 6.36 -16.04
C ALA A 20 -32.92 6.53 -15.34
N SER A 21 -32.87 6.18 -14.08
CA SER A 21 -31.60 5.94 -13.39
C SER A 21 -30.90 4.81 -14.15
N VAL A 22 -29.97 5.17 -15.01
CA VAL A 22 -29.04 4.22 -15.61
C VAL A 22 -28.15 3.75 -14.45
N GLN A 23 -28.55 2.69 -13.79
CA GLN A 23 -27.60 1.91 -13.00
C GLN A 23 -26.54 1.42 -13.99
N PRO A 24 -25.26 1.65 -13.70
CA PRO A 24 -24.20 1.17 -14.57
C PRO A 24 -24.30 -0.36 -14.64
N ALA A 25 -24.32 -0.89 -15.85
CA ALA A 25 -24.55 -2.30 -16.18
C ALA A 25 -23.43 -3.27 -15.72
N TRP A 26 -22.52 -2.81 -14.85
CA TRP A 26 -21.37 -3.59 -14.35
C TRP A 26 -21.53 -4.11 -12.92
N ALA A 27 -22.57 -3.74 -12.20
CA ALA A 27 -22.86 -4.25 -10.87
C ALA A 27 -23.76 -5.50 -10.95
N ALA A 28 -23.22 -6.60 -11.43
CA ALA A 28 -23.71 -7.88 -10.98
C ALA A 28 -23.33 -8.00 -9.49
N GLU A 29 -24.28 -8.18 -8.59
CA GLU A 29 -24.08 -8.35 -7.13
C GLU A 29 -23.05 -9.45 -6.80
N ASP A 30 -22.78 -10.37 -7.73
CA ASP A 30 -21.86 -11.50 -7.61
C ASP A 30 -20.35 -11.16 -7.74
N SER A 31 -19.98 -9.88 -7.93
CA SER A 31 -18.61 -9.47 -8.20
C SER A 31 -17.98 -8.55 -7.14
N LEU A 32 -18.59 -8.39 -5.98
CA LEU A 32 -18.08 -7.58 -4.88
C LEU A 32 -17.25 -8.42 -3.92
N VAL A 33 -16.15 -7.85 -3.42
CA VAL A 33 -15.34 -8.41 -2.33
C VAL A 33 -15.50 -7.52 -1.11
N HIS A 34 -15.97 -8.06 -0.02
CA HIS A 34 -16.00 -7.33 1.25
C HIS A 34 -14.58 -7.22 1.80
N ARG A 35 -14.09 -5.99 1.98
CA ARG A 35 -12.74 -5.72 2.44
C ARG A 35 -12.75 -5.11 3.82
N PHE A 36 -11.73 -5.45 4.60
CA PHE A 36 -11.46 -4.92 5.92
C PHE A 36 -10.22 -4.03 5.82
N LEU A 37 -10.38 -2.72 6.01
CA LEU A 37 -9.31 -1.75 5.86
C LEU A 37 -8.53 -1.55 7.16
N GLN A 38 -9.25 -1.52 8.29
CA GLN A 38 -8.68 -1.35 9.63
C GLN A 38 -9.39 -2.30 10.59
N VAL A 39 -8.64 -2.88 11.51
CA VAL A 39 -9.16 -3.85 12.49
C VAL A 39 -8.54 -3.56 13.85
N GLU A 40 -9.38 -3.18 14.83
CA GLU A 40 -8.94 -2.84 16.18
C GLU A 40 -9.69 -3.65 17.23
N LEU A 41 -8.93 -4.37 18.06
CA LEU A 41 -9.44 -5.16 19.19
C LEU A 41 -9.58 -4.28 20.43
N SER A 42 -10.71 -4.36 21.14
CA SER A 42 -10.87 -3.64 22.41
C SER A 42 -9.86 -4.12 23.46
N PRO A 43 -9.42 -3.27 24.41
CA PRO A 43 -8.41 -3.61 25.40
C PRO A 43 -8.74 -4.85 26.23
N ASP A 44 -10.02 -5.12 26.48
CA ASP A 44 -10.52 -6.32 27.19
C ASP A 44 -10.66 -7.56 26.27
N GLY A 45 -10.56 -7.38 24.95
CA GLY A 45 -10.75 -8.44 23.96
C GLY A 45 -12.18 -8.85 23.68
N ALA A 46 -13.18 -8.06 24.14
CA ALA A 46 -14.59 -8.36 23.97
C ALA A 46 -15.13 -7.99 22.59
N PHE A 47 -14.57 -6.98 21.96
CA PHE A 47 -15.04 -6.40 20.70
C PHE A 47 -13.91 -6.19 19.69
N VAL A 48 -14.27 -6.31 18.40
CA VAL A 48 -13.43 -5.88 17.27
C VAL A 48 -14.16 -4.77 16.54
N ALA A 49 -13.52 -3.60 16.43
CA ALA A 49 -13.93 -2.53 15.54
C ALA A 49 -13.25 -2.70 14.18
N SER A 50 -13.98 -2.44 13.10
CA SER A 50 -13.43 -2.48 11.74
C SER A 50 -13.98 -1.37 10.86
N VAL A 51 -13.12 -0.82 10.03
CA VAL A 51 -13.51 -0.03 8.85
C VAL A 51 -13.55 -1.00 7.68
N GLU A 52 -14.73 -1.14 7.08
CA GLU A 52 -14.96 -2.19 6.07
C GLU A 52 -15.93 -1.73 4.98
N GLY A 53 -16.06 -2.51 3.93
CA GLY A 53 -17.04 -2.27 2.87
C GLY A 53 -16.81 -3.11 1.63
N ASP A 54 -17.80 -3.05 0.74
CA ASP A 54 -17.77 -3.80 -0.50
C ASP A 54 -16.98 -3.03 -1.57
N SER A 55 -15.99 -3.70 -2.13
CA SER A 55 -15.20 -3.19 -3.24
C SER A 55 -15.62 -3.90 -4.52
N PRO A 56 -15.81 -3.17 -5.63
CA PRO A 56 -15.70 -3.79 -6.93
C PRO A 56 -14.36 -4.52 -7.01
N VAL A 57 -14.36 -5.65 -7.64
CA VAL A 57 -13.24 -6.58 -7.69
C VAL A 57 -11.92 -5.94 -8.14
N ASN A 58 -12.00 -4.92 -8.96
CA ASN A 58 -10.84 -4.21 -9.50
C ASN A 58 -10.43 -2.97 -8.69
N ALA A 59 -11.18 -2.63 -7.65
CA ALA A 59 -10.87 -1.50 -6.78
C ALA A 59 -10.07 -1.97 -5.55
N THR A 60 -9.02 -1.25 -5.23
CA THR A 60 -8.22 -1.52 -4.04
C THR A 60 -8.97 -1.19 -2.76
N TYR A 61 -9.82 -0.17 -2.82
CA TYR A 61 -10.59 0.34 -1.68
C TYR A 61 -12.10 0.32 -1.96
N PRO A 62 -12.93 0.07 -0.93
CA PRO A 62 -14.38 0.19 -1.04
C PRO A 62 -14.80 1.63 -1.35
N ILE A 63 -15.79 1.76 -2.22
CA ILE A 63 -16.42 3.06 -2.54
C ILE A 63 -17.22 3.54 -1.33
N VAL A 64 -17.97 2.63 -0.71
CA VAL A 64 -18.74 2.87 0.52
C VAL A 64 -18.00 2.20 1.67
N ARG A 65 -17.73 2.95 2.74
CA ARG A 65 -17.08 2.44 3.94
C ARG A 65 -18.03 2.49 5.11
N GLU A 66 -17.98 1.47 5.93
CA GLU A 66 -18.75 1.32 7.15
C GLU A 66 -17.82 1.22 8.35
N LEU A 67 -18.27 1.69 9.51
CA LEU A 67 -17.68 1.39 10.79
C LEU A 67 -18.53 0.33 11.48
N VAL A 68 -17.92 -0.78 11.82
CA VAL A 68 -18.63 -1.93 12.41
C VAL A 68 -17.92 -2.37 13.69
N ILE A 69 -18.70 -2.66 14.71
CA ILE A 69 -18.23 -3.29 15.97
C ILE A 69 -18.80 -4.70 16.03
N ARG A 70 -17.95 -5.70 16.31
CA ARG A 70 -18.33 -7.10 16.46
C ARG A 70 -17.99 -7.64 17.82
N SER A 71 -18.92 -8.36 18.45
CA SER A 71 -18.61 -9.15 19.63
C SER A 71 -17.71 -10.35 19.28
N VAL A 72 -16.59 -10.48 19.93
CA VAL A 72 -15.66 -11.61 19.75
C VAL A 72 -16.31 -12.93 20.14
N ALA A 73 -17.10 -12.92 21.20
CA ALA A 73 -17.73 -14.13 21.74
C ALA A 73 -18.85 -14.70 20.84
N THR A 74 -19.64 -13.84 20.22
CA THR A 74 -20.86 -14.23 19.48
C THR A 74 -20.79 -13.96 17.98
N GLY A 75 -19.86 -13.12 17.51
CA GLY A 75 -19.83 -12.60 16.15
C GLY A 75 -20.93 -11.57 15.84
N ALA A 76 -21.74 -11.21 16.84
CA ALA A 76 -22.81 -10.21 16.63
C ALA A 76 -22.25 -8.88 16.13
N ARG A 77 -22.87 -8.34 15.08
CA ARG A 77 -22.45 -7.15 14.33
C ARG A 77 -23.31 -5.96 14.70
N THR A 78 -22.68 -4.85 15.07
CA THR A 78 -23.28 -3.54 15.25
C THR A 78 -22.68 -2.59 14.22
N GLN A 79 -23.47 -2.13 13.24
CA GLN A 79 -23.07 -1.10 12.29
C GLN A 79 -23.33 0.26 12.90
N ILE A 80 -22.33 1.14 12.89
CA ILE A 80 -22.47 2.49 13.46
C ILE A 80 -23.19 3.39 12.44
N ALA A 81 -24.26 4.05 12.90
CA ALA A 81 -25.00 5.01 12.10
C ALA A 81 -24.17 6.30 11.95
N LEU A 82 -23.39 6.39 10.86
CA LEU A 82 -22.51 7.53 10.61
C LEU A 82 -23.31 8.82 10.34
N PRO A 83 -22.92 9.98 10.92
CA PRO A 83 -23.62 11.24 10.75
C PRO A 83 -23.26 11.93 9.42
N CYS A 84 -23.50 11.25 8.30
CA CYS A 84 -23.16 11.73 6.96
C CYS A 84 -24.06 12.87 6.45
N GLY A 85 -25.21 13.12 7.10
CA GLY A 85 -26.17 14.15 6.71
C GLY A 85 -26.86 13.79 5.38
N HIS A 86 -26.88 14.72 4.43
CA HIS A 86 -27.46 14.51 3.09
C HIS A 86 -26.47 13.91 2.08
N VAL A 87 -25.21 13.67 2.49
CA VAL A 87 -24.18 13.08 1.61
C VAL A 87 -24.41 11.57 1.61
N PRO A 88 -24.52 10.92 0.44
CA PRO A 88 -24.80 9.49 0.37
C PRO A 88 -23.70 8.62 0.94
N GLN A 89 -22.50 9.19 1.13
CA GLN A 89 -21.31 8.49 1.61
C GLN A 89 -20.47 9.37 2.52
N CYS A 90 -19.84 8.79 3.52
CA CYS A 90 -18.74 9.39 4.25
C CYS A 90 -17.75 8.28 4.65
N TRP A 91 -16.51 8.68 4.92
CA TRP A 91 -15.42 7.74 5.12
C TRP A 91 -14.97 7.76 6.57
N PRO A 92 -15.35 6.74 7.36
CA PRO A 92 -14.77 6.51 8.67
C PRO A 92 -13.32 6.03 8.54
N GLY A 93 -12.50 6.31 9.56
CA GLY A 93 -11.12 5.86 9.64
C GLY A 93 -10.56 5.92 11.04
N SER A 94 -9.35 5.40 11.22
CA SER A 94 -8.56 5.45 12.46
C SER A 94 -9.36 5.10 13.72
N PRO A 95 -10.02 3.92 13.78
CA PRO A 95 -10.71 3.50 14.99
C PRO A 95 -9.73 3.30 16.15
N ALA A 96 -10.04 3.82 17.31
CA ALA A 96 -9.25 3.70 18.54
C ALA A 96 -10.13 3.47 19.76
N TRP A 97 -9.85 2.42 20.52
CA TRP A 97 -10.58 2.12 21.76
C TRP A 97 -10.04 2.91 22.94
N SER A 98 -10.94 3.42 23.78
CA SER A 98 -10.57 3.97 25.07
C SER A 98 -10.00 2.90 25.99
N SER A 99 -9.13 3.28 26.93
CA SER A 99 -8.49 2.35 27.86
C SER A 99 -9.46 1.64 28.81
N ASP A 100 -10.62 2.26 29.10
CA ASP A 100 -11.73 1.66 29.85
C ASP A 100 -12.66 0.81 28.99
N HIS A 101 -12.40 0.70 27.66
CA HIS A 101 -13.17 -0.02 26.63
C HIS A 101 -14.65 0.38 26.52
N GLU A 102 -15.06 1.49 27.13
CA GLU A 102 -16.43 1.99 27.07
C GLU A 102 -16.72 2.79 25.78
N HIS A 103 -15.67 3.27 25.09
CA HIS A 103 -15.81 4.11 23.91
C HIS A 103 -14.85 3.70 22.77
N LEU A 104 -15.34 3.88 21.55
CA LEU A 104 -14.55 3.83 20.33
C LEU A 104 -14.50 5.25 19.74
N SER A 105 -13.30 5.80 19.53
CA SER A 105 -13.10 7.01 18.73
C SER A 105 -12.81 6.65 17.29
N PHE A 106 -13.21 7.52 16.36
CA PHE A 106 -12.93 7.38 14.95
C PHE A 106 -12.94 8.72 14.24
N THR A 107 -12.23 8.79 13.11
CA THR A 107 -12.28 9.94 12.19
C THR A 107 -13.43 9.77 11.20
N LEU A 108 -13.97 10.88 10.72
CA LEU A 108 -14.99 10.89 9.68
C LEU A 108 -14.71 12.01 8.67
N ARG A 109 -14.52 11.64 7.40
CA ARG A 109 -14.41 12.57 6.28
C ARG A 109 -15.65 12.49 5.40
N LYS A 110 -16.15 13.65 4.94
CA LYS A 110 -17.22 13.71 3.93
C LYS A 110 -16.60 13.92 2.54
N PRO A 111 -17.16 13.30 1.48
CA PRO A 111 -16.71 13.53 0.12
C PRO A 111 -16.72 15.01 -0.25
N GLY A 112 -15.64 15.45 -0.90
CA GLY A 112 -15.45 16.86 -1.27
C GLY A 112 -15.17 17.82 -0.12
N SER A 113 -15.05 17.31 1.13
CA SER A 113 -14.60 18.09 2.29
C SER A 113 -13.08 17.94 2.47
N HIS A 114 -12.43 19.03 2.84
CA HIS A 114 -11.04 19.03 3.32
C HIS A 114 -10.98 19.01 4.86
N SER A 115 -12.11 18.85 5.53
CA SER A 115 -12.20 18.81 6.99
C SER A 115 -12.55 17.41 7.45
N TYR A 116 -11.94 17.01 8.56
CA TYR A 116 -12.23 15.80 9.30
C TYR A 116 -13.00 16.12 10.56
N SER A 117 -13.87 15.20 10.97
CA SER A 117 -14.48 15.24 12.30
C SER A 117 -13.99 14.02 13.10
N VAL A 118 -13.77 14.20 14.40
CA VAL A 118 -13.53 13.08 15.32
C VAL A 118 -14.80 12.84 16.12
N TYR A 119 -15.21 11.58 16.19
CA TYR A 119 -16.38 11.11 16.94
C TYR A 119 -16.00 10.06 17.97
N THR A 120 -16.84 9.92 19.00
CA THR A 120 -16.84 8.79 19.93
C THR A 120 -18.20 8.11 19.90
N VAL A 121 -18.23 6.80 20.16
CA VAL A 121 -19.45 5.97 20.19
C VAL A 121 -19.27 4.85 21.20
N SER A 122 -20.35 4.41 21.85
CA SER A 122 -20.36 3.22 22.70
C SER A 122 -20.34 1.94 21.85
N PRO A 123 -19.89 0.76 22.39
CA PRO A 123 -19.80 -0.48 21.63
C PRO A 123 -21.13 -0.97 21.04
N ASP A 124 -22.25 -0.60 21.64
CA ASP A 124 -23.61 -0.92 21.16
C ASP A 124 -24.14 0.05 20.09
N GLY A 125 -23.32 1.03 19.65
CA GLY A 125 -23.69 2.07 18.69
C GLY A 125 -24.44 3.26 19.28
N SER A 126 -24.70 3.28 20.58
CA SER A 126 -25.31 4.41 21.28
C SER A 126 -24.29 5.50 21.59
N ASN A 127 -24.76 6.64 22.12
CA ASN A 127 -23.93 7.76 22.60
C ASN A 127 -22.95 8.33 21.56
N LEU A 128 -23.32 8.30 20.29
CA LEU A 128 -22.51 8.91 19.22
C LEU A 128 -22.37 10.41 19.49
N SER A 129 -21.14 10.88 19.69
CA SER A 129 -20.82 12.27 20.05
C SER A 129 -19.64 12.79 19.24
N LYS A 130 -19.80 13.99 18.66
CA LYS A 130 -18.72 14.67 17.96
C LYS A 130 -17.80 15.36 18.96
N GLN A 131 -16.50 15.13 18.84
CA GLN A 131 -15.46 15.69 19.69
C GLN A 131 -14.88 16.97 19.10
N ILE A 132 -14.63 17.00 17.78
CA ILE A 132 -14.08 18.15 17.07
C ILE A 132 -14.41 18.09 15.59
N ASP A 133 -14.52 19.27 14.94
CA ASP A 133 -14.31 19.44 13.49
C ASP A 133 -12.93 20.07 13.29
N PHE A 134 -12.11 19.50 12.43
CA PHE A 134 -10.75 19.94 12.16
C PHE A 134 -10.59 20.28 10.68
N ASP A 135 -10.14 21.51 10.37
CA ASP A 135 -9.85 21.92 9.00
C ASP A 135 -8.48 21.37 8.59
N GLY A 136 -8.46 20.34 7.78
CA GLY A 136 -7.29 19.61 7.39
C GLY A 136 -7.45 18.10 7.53
N THR A 137 -6.35 17.34 7.58
CA THR A 137 -6.36 15.88 7.73
C THR A 137 -6.15 15.46 9.18
N VAL A 138 -6.80 14.38 9.59
CA VAL A 138 -6.63 13.73 10.91
C VAL A 138 -6.62 12.22 10.72
N GLY A 139 -5.64 11.56 11.34
CA GLY A 139 -5.52 10.10 11.33
C GLY A 139 -4.76 9.57 12.56
N ASP A 140 -4.54 8.28 12.60
CA ASP A 140 -3.72 7.57 13.58
C ASP A 140 -4.08 7.93 15.03
N LEU A 141 -5.33 7.64 15.40
CA LEU A 141 -5.87 7.97 16.72
C LEU A 141 -5.38 6.99 17.80
N HIS A 142 -4.93 7.50 18.95
CA HIS A 142 -4.57 6.69 20.10
C HIS A 142 -5.03 7.35 21.41
N TYR A 143 -5.48 6.54 22.37
CA TYR A 143 -5.80 7.04 23.70
C TYR A 143 -4.56 7.05 24.60
N LEU A 144 -4.31 8.19 25.24
CA LEU A 144 -3.33 8.31 26.31
C LEU A 144 -3.85 7.65 27.59
N PRO A 145 -2.96 7.28 28.54
CA PRO A 145 -3.38 6.70 29.83
C PRO A 145 -4.31 7.59 30.67
N ASP A 146 -4.31 8.90 30.44
CA ASP A 146 -5.20 9.86 31.12
C ASP A 146 -6.56 10.04 30.41
N GLY A 147 -6.84 9.25 29.37
CA GLY A 147 -8.10 9.26 28.62
C GLY A 147 -8.19 10.32 27.52
N LYS A 148 -7.17 11.16 27.33
CA LYS A 148 -7.11 12.06 26.18
C LYS A 148 -6.80 11.30 24.91
N LEU A 149 -7.16 11.90 23.77
CA LEU A 149 -6.94 11.32 22.44
C LEU A 149 -5.79 12.04 21.75
N SER A 150 -4.79 11.28 21.26
CA SER A 150 -3.75 11.78 20.36
C SER A 150 -4.04 11.39 18.92
N MET A 151 -3.44 12.12 17.99
CA MET A 151 -3.64 11.95 16.54
C MET A 151 -2.47 12.53 15.75
N LEU A 152 -2.28 12.05 14.51
CA LEU A 152 -1.54 12.79 13.50
C LEU A 152 -2.49 13.73 12.76
N ALA A 153 -2.07 14.99 12.56
CA ALA A 153 -2.90 15.97 11.89
C ALA A 153 -2.08 16.97 11.07
N ILE A 154 -2.63 17.42 9.93
CA ILE A 154 -2.11 18.52 9.14
C ILE A 154 -3.17 19.60 9.05
N GLU A 155 -2.93 20.72 9.72
CA GLU A 155 -3.83 21.85 9.68
C GLU A 155 -3.85 22.51 8.30
N GLY A 156 -5.04 22.82 7.78
CA GLY A 156 -5.22 23.44 6.48
C GLY A 156 -4.92 22.56 5.26
N ALA A 157 -4.61 21.27 5.45
CA ALA A 157 -4.35 20.36 4.34
C ALA A 157 -5.54 20.27 3.37
N ARG A 158 -5.25 20.22 2.08
CA ARG A 158 -6.23 20.09 1.00
C ARG A 158 -6.13 18.78 0.25
N LYS A 159 -5.12 17.96 0.55
CA LYS A 159 -4.94 16.58 0.07
C LYS A 159 -4.57 15.65 1.24
N GLU A 160 -4.78 14.35 1.05
CA GLU A 160 -4.23 13.31 1.93
C GLU A 160 -2.70 13.25 1.81
N VAL A 161 -2.05 12.69 2.82
CA VAL A 161 -0.62 12.38 2.77
C VAL A 161 -0.36 11.28 1.75
N GLY A 162 0.67 11.45 0.95
CA GLY A 162 1.10 10.49 -0.06
C GLY A 162 1.03 11.02 -1.49
N ALA A 163 1.98 10.56 -2.28
CA ALA A 163 2.14 10.96 -3.67
C ALA A 163 1.06 10.40 -4.61
N THR A 164 0.30 9.39 -4.18
CA THR A 164 -0.73 8.73 -5.01
C THR A 164 -1.98 9.57 -5.22
N GLU A 165 -2.17 10.66 -4.47
CA GLU A 165 -3.36 11.50 -4.59
C GLU A 165 -3.20 12.53 -5.71
N ALA A 166 -3.91 12.30 -6.83
CA ALA A 166 -3.98 13.24 -7.94
C ALA A 166 -4.91 14.42 -7.64
N GLY A 167 -4.52 15.63 -8.00
CA GLY A 167 -5.47 16.75 -8.09
C GLY A 167 -5.13 18.00 -7.28
N ALA A 168 -4.10 18.02 -6.46
CA ALA A 168 -3.61 19.25 -5.86
C ALA A 168 -2.85 20.08 -6.90
N ALA A 169 -2.96 21.41 -6.83
CA ALA A 169 -2.11 22.30 -7.61
C ALA A 169 -0.66 22.15 -7.12
N VAL A 170 0.27 22.01 -8.06
CA VAL A 170 1.70 22.02 -7.76
C VAL A 170 2.17 23.47 -7.76
N ALA A 171 2.58 23.98 -6.59
CA ALA A 171 3.24 25.26 -6.44
C ALA A 171 4.72 25.02 -6.07
N GLY A 172 5.64 25.66 -6.75
CA GLY A 172 7.07 25.44 -6.60
C GLY A 172 7.81 26.69 -6.08
N ASP A 173 7.27 27.38 -5.11
CA ASP A 173 7.94 28.52 -4.49
C ASP A 173 9.00 28.04 -3.49
N LEU A 174 10.22 28.57 -3.62
CA LEU A 174 11.34 28.27 -2.69
C LEU A 174 11.03 28.60 -1.24
N ASP A 175 10.15 29.59 -1.00
CA ASP A 175 9.77 30.06 0.34
C ASP A 175 8.41 29.52 0.80
N ALA A 176 7.79 28.58 0.06
CA ALA A 176 6.53 27.98 0.48
C ALA A 176 6.78 27.10 1.71
N ALA A 177 6.07 27.36 2.81
CA ALA A 177 6.09 26.49 3.96
C ALA A 177 5.46 25.13 3.58
N PRO A 178 6.20 24.00 3.70
CA PRO A 178 5.64 22.70 3.44
C PRO A 178 4.55 22.36 4.46
N PRO A 179 3.59 21.47 4.12
CA PRO A 179 2.62 21.01 5.09
C PRO A 179 3.32 20.27 6.25
N GLU A 180 2.88 20.51 7.47
CA GLU A 180 3.44 19.91 8.68
C GLU A 180 2.47 18.88 9.26
N GLN A 181 2.82 17.60 9.19
CA GLN A 181 2.08 16.57 9.94
C GLN A 181 2.61 16.52 11.36
N ARG A 182 1.74 16.80 12.33
CA ARG A 182 2.12 16.94 13.72
C ARG A 182 1.32 16.02 14.63
N ILE A 183 1.91 15.65 15.76
CA ILE A 183 1.18 14.98 16.84
C ILE A 183 0.33 16.03 17.55
N GLY A 184 -0.99 15.83 17.54
CA GLY A 184 -1.96 16.61 18.28
C GLY A 184 -2.55 15.84 19.44
N ILE A 185 -2.86 16.51 20.56
CA ILE A 185 -3.63 15.96 21.68
C ILE A 185 -4.94 16.74 21.76
N LEU A 186 -6.06 16.01 21.65
CA LEU A 186 -7.39 16.59 21.77
C LEU A 186 -7.73 16.84 23.24
N THR A 187 -7.98 18.10 23.57
CA THR A 187 -8.35 18.54 24.92
C THR A 187 -9.50 19.55 24.85
N ALA A 188 -10.64 19.21 25.44
CA ALA A 188 -11.81 20.10 25.51
C ALA A 188 -12.23 20.72 24.15
N GLY A 189 -12.19 19.96 23.07
CA GLY A 189 -12.58 20.39 21.73
C GLY A 189 -11.53 21.24 20.98
N ALA A 190 -10.29 21.31 21.49
CA ALA A 190 -9.16 21.97 20.85
C ALA A 190 -7.96 21.02 20.74
N VAL A 191 -7.12 21.25 19.72
CA VAL A 191 -5.88 20.50 19.51
C VAL A 191 -4.73 21.21 20.18
N HIS A 192 -4.02 20.50 21.05
CA HIS A 192 -2.74 20.91 21.59
C HIS A 192 -1.62 20.17 20.87
N TRP A 193 -0.69 20.88 20.26
CA TRP A 193 0.40 20.28 19.51
C TRP A 193 1.47 19.71 20.43
N ALA A 194 1.75 18.43 20.26
CA ALA A 194 2.72 17.65 21.04
C ALA A 194 3.96 17.26 20.23
N SER A 195 4.19 17.93 19.11
CA SER A 195 5.44 17.91 18.34
C SER A 195 5.79 19.33 17.91
N PRO A 196 7.08 19.65 17.67
CA PRO A 196 7.48 21.00 17.26
C PRO A 196 6.95 21.35 15.86
N PRO A 197 6.84 22.63 15.52
CA PRO A 197 6.69 23.07 14.13
C PRO A 197 7.94 22.72 13.32
N ASP A 198 7.87 22.88 11.99
CA ASP A 198 8.94 22.61 11.03
C ASP A 198 9.37 21.13 10.92
N LEU A 199 8.54 20.22 11.45
CA LEU A 199 8.71 18.77 11.28
C LEU A 199 7.47 18.13 10.68
N PHE A 200 7.71 17.14 9.82
CA PHE A 200 6.71 16.19 9.38
C PHE A 200 6.89 14.88 10.14
N VAL A 201 5.93 14.51 11.01
CA VAL A 201 5.93 13.26 11.77
C VAL A 201 5.21 12.20 10.94
N TYR A 202 5.89 11.12 10.56
CA TYR A 202 5.31 10.05 9.72
C TYR A 202 4.52 9.04 10.54
N GLU A 203 5.08 8.63 11.66
CA GLU A 203 4.53 7.62 12.57
C GLU A 203 4.87 7.98 14.00
N TYR A 204 4.04 7.54 14.94
CA TYR A 204 4.34 7.70 16.35
C TYR A 204 3.81 6.54 17.19
N ASP A 205 4.37 6.37 18.37
CA ASP A 205 3.90 5.45 19.40
C ASP A 205 3.90 6.14 20.77
N LEU A 206 3.01 5.70 21.63
CA LEU A 206 2.81 6.29 22.96
C LEU A 206 3.85 5.79 23.97
N ARG A 207 4.34 6.69 24.80
CA ARG A 207 5.07 6.27 26.00
C ARG A 207 4.08 5.79 27.07
N PRO A 208 4.33 4.62 27.69
CA PRO A 208 3.41 4.07 28.69
C PRO A 208 3.17 4.97 29.92
N ASP A 209 4.10 5.91 30.20
CA ASP A 209 3.97 6.89 31.26
C ASP A 209 3.05 8.07 30.91
N GLY A 210 2.52 8.13 29.68
CA GLY A 210 1.67 9.20 29.17
C GLY A 210 2.35 10.55 28.99
N LYS A 211 3.69 10.64 29.19
CA LYS A 211 4.41 11.92 29.16
C LYS A 211 4.89 12.33 27.79
N GLY A 212 4.67 11.51 26.77
CA GLY A 212 5.07 11.83 25.41
C GLY A 212 5.01 10.65 24.45
N PHE A 213 5.72 10.81 23.36
CA PHE A 213 5.68 9.92 22.20
C PHE A 213 7.09 9.61 21.71
N VAL A 214 7.20 8.55 20.92
CA VAL A 214 8.34 8.28 20.04
C VAL A 214 7.81 8.26 18.62
N GLY A 215 8.55 8.83 17.68
CA GLY A 215 8.10 8.83 16.29
C GLY A 215 9.23 9.05 15.31
N THR A 216 8.96 8.74 14.05
CA THR A 216 9.83 9.08 12.93
C THR A 216 9.41 10.42 12.35
N ALA A 217 10.37 11.30 12.11
CA ALA A 217 10.10 12.63 11.57
C ALA A 217 11.27 13.16 10.75
N SER A 218 10.96 14.03 9.80
CA SER A 218 11.91 14.78 8.99
C SER A 218 11.47 16.24 8.83
N PRO A 219 12.38 17.20 8.72
CA PRO A 219 12.02 18.56 8.32
C PRO A 219 11.70 18.62 6.82
N GLY A 220 10.89 19.62 6.42
CA GLY A 220 10.59 19.93 5.03
C GLY A 220 9.40 19.15 4.46
N ASP A 221 9.40 18.89 3.16
CA ASP A 221 8.31 18.23 2.44
C ASP A 221 8.13 16.79 2.89
N GLY A 222 6.98 16.50 3.50
CA GLY A 222 6.68 15.20 4.05
C GLY A 222 6.67 14.08 3.02
N ASP A 223 6.12 14.31 1.84
CA ASP A 223 6.02 13.29 0.80
C ASP A 223 7.41 12.96 0.21
N ASN A 224 8.34 13.90 0.24
CA ASN A 224 9.65 13.76 -0.40
C ASN A 224 10.83 13.57 0.56
N ASN A 225 10.69 13.81 1.87
CA ASN A 225 11.80 13.78 2.82
C ASN A 225 11.78 12.61 3.83
N TRP A 226 10.83 11.68 3.74
CA TRP A 226 10.71 10.55 4.66
C TRP A 226 11.98 9.68 4.71
N TRP A 227 12.72 9.59 3.62
CA TRP A 227 13.95 8.82 3.51
C TRP A 227 15.12 9.37 4.35
N THR A 228 15.01 10.62 4.85
CA THR A 228 15.94 11.24 5.80
C THR A 228 15.40 11.28 7.23
N ALA A 229 14.26 10.62 7.49
CA ALA A 229 13.62 10.63 8.79
C ALA A 229 14.55 10.13 9.90
N LYS A 230 14.43 10.76 11.06
CA LYS A 230 15.13 10.41 12.29
C LYS A 230 14.14 9.91 13.32
N LEU A 231 14.64 9.21 14.32
CA LEU A 231 13.83 8.81 15.46
C LEU A 231 13.89 9.90 16.53
N TYR A 232 12.69 10.34 16.97
CA TYR A 232 12.51 11.38 17.96
C TYR A 232 11.78 10.88 19.19
N THR A 233 12.01 11.53 20.34
CA THR A 233 11.06 11.59 21.45
C THR A 233 10.38 12.94 21.45
N PHE A 234 9.07 12.96 21.74
CA PHE A 234 8.26 14.17 21.82
C PHE A 234 7.61 14.29 23.19
N SER A 235 7.57 15.50 23.75
CA SER A 235 6.95 15.79 25.04
C SER A 235 5.47 16.13 24.88
N ALA A 236 4.60 15.42 25.58
CA ALA A 236 3.16 15.72 25.60
C ALA A 236 2.81 17.04 26.29
N ALA A 237 3.72 17.56 27.12
CA ALA A 237 3.47 18.75 27.93
C ALA A 237 3.69 20.07 27.18
N ASP A 238 4.76 20.14 26.37
CA ASP A 238 5.19 21.37 25.71
C ASP A 238 5.47 21.21 24.20
N GLY A 239 5.27 20.01 23.65
CA GLY A 239 5.49 19.73 22.24
C GLY A 239 6.94 19.76 21.79
N SER A 240 7.90 19.78 22.72
CA SER A 240 9.32 19.74 22.37
C SER A 240 9.73 18.37 21.81
N GLY A 241 10.64 18.35 20.85
CA GLY A 241 11.16 17.14 20.21
C GLY A 241 12.66 17.00 20.40
N GLN A 242 13.14 15.77 20.64
CA GLN A 242 14.56 15.45 20.74
C GLN A 242 14.88 14.27 19.86
N VAL A 243 15.90 14.39 18.99
CA VAL A 243 16.45 13.26 18.21
C VAL A 243 17.11 12.28 19.16
N ILE A 244 16.73 11.01 19.10
CA ILE A 244 17.35 9.92 19.84
C ILE A 244 18.16 8.99 18.95
N TYR A 245 17.87 8.98 17.63
CA TYR A 245 18.68 8.29 16.63
C TYR A 245 18.61 8.98 15.27
N SER A 246 19.74 9.05 14.58
CA SER A 246 19.87 9.55 13.22
C SER A 246 20.68 8.53 12.40
N PRO A 247 20.10 7.90 11.36
CA PRO A 247 20.84 7.00 10.48
C PRO A 247 22.06 7.69 9.87
N THR A 248 23.16 6.97 9.79
CA THR A 248 24.40 7.44 9.12
C THR A 248 24.52 6.88 7.69
N ASP A 249 23.84 5.77 7.41
CA ASP A 249 23.73 5.22 6.05
C ASP A 249 22.44 5.71 5.40
N ILE A 250 22.57 6.37 4.28
CA ILE A 250 21.43 6.90 3.48
C ILE A 250 20.46 5.79 3.02
N ARG A 251 20.91 4.53 3.03
CA ARG A 251 20.08 3.36 2.68
C ARG A 251 19.30 2.80 3.88
N GLN A 252 19.36 3.45 5.01
CA GLN A 252 18.66 3.03 6.22
C GLN A 252 17.49 3.97 6.50
N GLN A 253 16.32 3.64 5.97
CA GLN A 253 15.06 4.29 6.30
C GLN A 253 14.48 3.67 7.58
N LEU A 254 13.73 4.47 8.35
CA LEU A 254 13.16 4.10 9.64
C LEU A 254 11.65 3.98 9.55
N ALA A 255 11.07 2.95 10.16
CA ALA A 255 9.64 2.75 10.24
C ALA A 255 9.22 1.99 11.51
N SER A 256 7.92 2.02 11.81
CA SER A 256 7.27 1.22 12.85
C SER A 256 7.90 1.35 14.25
N PRO A 257 8.13 2.58 14.76
CA PRO A 257 8.67 2.75 16.11
C PRO A 257 7.66 2.26 17.14
N LYS A 258 8.12 1.43 18.11
CA LYS A 258 7.28 0.86 19.17
C LYS A 258 7.98 0.92 20.52
N VAL A 259 7.33 1.55 21.50
CA VAL A 259 7.85 1.68 22.87
C VAL A 259 7.51 0.44 23.68
N SER A 260 8.48 -0.13 24.39
CA SER A 260 8.26 -1.26 25.30
C SER A 260 7.27 -0.90 26.42
N ARG A 261 6.52 -1.89 26.90
CA ARG A 261 5.49 -1.66 27.95
C ARG A 261 6.05 -1.11 29.25
N ASP A 262 7.32 -1.37 29.56
CA ASP A 262 8.02 -0.80 30.70
C ASP A 262 8.59 0.61 30.43
N GLY A 263 8.46 1.12 29.21
CA GLY A 263 8.91 2.44 28.81
C GLY A 263 10.43 2.61 28.75
N THR A 264 11.20 1.53 28.68
CA THR A 264 12.66 1.61 28.73
C THR A 264 13.32 1.54 27.35
N THR A 265 12.66 0.89 26.38
CA THR A 265 13.23 0.54 25.08
C THR A 265 12.30 0.99 23.95
N VAL A 266 12.87 1.43 22.86
CA VAL A 266 12.20 1.62 21.57
C VAL A 266 12.69 0.54 20.62
N ALA A 267 11.77 -0.17 19.98
CA ALA A 267 12.04 -1.01 18.82
C ALA A 267 11.58 -0.28 17.55
N PHE A 268 12.29 -0.49 16.45
CA PHE A 268 11.93 0.06 15.15
C PHE A 268 12.47 -0.82 14.02
N ILE A 269 11.88 -0.68 12.83
CA ILE A 269 12.37 -1.32 11.61
C ILE A 269 13.31 -0.35 10.93
N ALA A 270 14.45 -0.85 10.45
CA ALA A 270 15.38 -0.06 9.64
C ALA A 270 15.93 -0.89 8.49
N GLY A 271 15.88 -0.33 7.28
CA GLY A 271 16.32 -0.99 6.05
C GLY A 271 16.15 -0.11 4.83
N LEU A 272 16.47 -0.66 3.66
CA LEU A 272 16.28 0.03 2.40
C LEU A 272 14.80 -0.07 1.98
N MET A 273 14.12 1.05 1.97
CA MET A 273 12.72 1.17 1.55
C MET A 273 12.62 2.11 0.35
N SER A 274 11.60 1.93 -0.49
CA SER A 274 11.34 2.79 -1.66
C SER A 274 10.18 3.75 -1.44
N ASP A 275 9.41 3.55 -0.37
CA ASP A 275 8.21 4.31 -0.04
C ASP A 275 7.95 4.18 1.47
N PHE A 276 7.47 5.24 2.12
CA PHE A 276 7.10 5.19 3.54
C PHE A 276 5.88 4.28 3.82
N GLY A 277 5.05 4.01 2.80
CA GLY A 277 3.96 3.03 2.85
C GLY A 277 4.40 1.58 2.61
N SER A 278 5.70 1.33 2.36
CA SER A 278 6.24 0.00 2.07
C SER A 278 7.34 -0.35 3.06
N THR A 279 6.95 -0.82 4.24
CA THR A 279 7.86 -1.13 5.34
C THR A 279 8.51 -2.50 5.19
N GLY A 280 9.82 -2.55 5.31
CA GLY A 280 10.60 -3.78 5.37
C GLY A 280 12.03 -3.51 5.83
N GLY A 281 12.63 -4.46 6.53
CA GLY A 281 13.99 -4.31 7.01
C GLY A 281 14.33 -5.22 8.18
N ASP A 282 15.47 -4.92 8.82
CA ASP A 282 15.87 -5.52 10.07
C ASP A 282 15.24 -4.79 11.27
N VAL A 283 15.15 -5.49 12.38
CA VAL A 283 14.64 -4.94 13.64
C VAL A 283 15.79 -4.44 14.51
N TYR A 284 15.64 -3.20 14.94
CA TYR A 284 16.59 -2.55 15.85
C TYR A 284 15.92 -2.23 17.19
N THR A 285 16.72 -2.20 18.24
CA THR A 285 16.31 -1.72 19.55
C THR A 285 17.25 -0.62 20.05
N LEU A 286 16.69 0.34 20.78
CA LEU A 286 17.38 1.49 21.31
C LEU A 286 16.85 1.81 22.71
N PRO A 287 17.68 2.13 23.72
CA PRO A 287 17.19 2.69 24.97
C PRO A 287 16.40 3.98 24.72
N LEU A 288 15.24 4.17 25.38
CA LEU A 288 14.41 5.37 25.21
C LEU A 288 15.17 6.70 25.52
N LYS A 289 16.24 6.60 26.28
CA LYS A 289 17.13 7.74 26.59
C LYS A 289 18.07 8.11 25.44
N GLY A 290 18.05 7.37 24.34
CA GLY A 290 19.02 7.46 23.26
C GLY A 290 20.26 6.58 23.50
N GLY A 291 21.15 6.55 22.52
CA GLY A 291 22.37 5.74 22.50
C GLY A 291 22.60 5.08 21.15
N GLU A 292 23.40 4.04 21.11
CA GLU A 292 23.65 3.27 19.88
C GLU A 292 22.56 2.22 19.70
N PRO A 293 21.89 2.17 18.53
CA PRO A 293 20.91 1.15 18.24
C PRO A 293 21.59 -0.20 18.01
N ILE A 294 20.89 -1.27 18.39
CA ILE A 294 21.37 -2.64 18.20
C ILE A 294 20.45 -3.33 17.19
N ASN A 295 21.03 -3.83 16.09
CA ASN A 295 20.33 -4.73 15.17
C ASN A 295 20.16 -6.09 15.87
N ILE A 296 18.92 -6.48 16.16
CA ILE A 296 18.61 -7.76 16.82
C ILE A 296 18.22 -8.87 15.84
N THR A 297 18.16 -8.57 14.56
CA THR A 297 17.87 -9.53 13.47
C THR A 297 18.93 -9.53 12.35
N PRO A 298 20.23 -9.39 12.65
CA PRO A 298 21.25 -9.28 11.63
C PRO A 298 21.27 -10.53 10.75
N GLU A 299 21.42 -10.33 9.44
CA GLU A 299 21.50 -11.41 8.43
C GLU A 299 20.31 -12.38 8.41
N ARG A 300 19.19 -11.99 9.01
CA ARG A 300 17.97 -12.81 8.98
C ARG A 300 17.41 -12.87 7.55
N PRO A 301 17.11 -14.08 6.97
CA PRO A 301 16.55 -14.19 5.64
C PRO A 301 15.03 -13.92 5.65
N ALA A 302 14.64 -12.77 6.19
CA ALA A 302 13.29 -12.27 6.31
C ALA A 302 13.32 -10.75 6.36
N SER A 303 12.20 -10.10 6.10
CA SER A 303 12.00 -8.66 6.28
C SER A 303 10.86 -8.42 7.26
N ALA A 304 11.14 -7.71 8.35
CA ALA A 304 10.11 -7.27 9.29
C ALA A 304 9.21 -6.23 8.62
N ARG A 305 7.89 -6.31 8.85
CA ARG A 305 6.89 -5.40 8.27
C ARG A 305 6.12 -4.63 9.34
N ALA A 306 5.91 -5.23 10.51
CA ALA A 306 5.27 -4.60 11.64
C ALA A 306 5.86 -5.10 12.96
N LEU A 307 5.77 -4.28 14.00
CA LEU A 307 6.24 -4.57 15.34
C LEU A 307 5.16 -4.30 16.37
N PHE A 308 5.14 -5.12 17.42
CA PHE A 308 4.38 -4.84 18.64
C PHE A 308 4.98 -5.53 19.86
N TRP A 309 4.72 -4.97 21.04
CA TRP A 309 5.12 -5.58 22.30
C TRP A 309 3.96 -6.41 22.86
N ASN A 310 4.21 -7.70 23.11
CA ASN A 310 3.20 -8.56 23.70
C ASN A 310 2.97 -8.27 25.20
N CYS A 311 2.02 -8.96 25.81
CA CYS A 311 1.64 -8.72 27.20
C CYS A 311 2.72 -9.08 28.24
N HIS A 312 3.77 -9.76 27.82
CA HIS A 312 4.94 -10.14 28.64
C HIS A 312 6.16 -9.24 28.37
N ASN A 313 5.94 -8.09 27.76
CA ASN A 313 7.01 -7.16 27.35
C ASN A 313 8.06 -7.82 26.43
N GLN A 314 7.63 -8.74 25.56
CA GLN A 314 8.49 -9.32 24.53
C GLN A 314 8.12 -8.70 23.19
N LEU A 315 9.13 -8.33 22.41
CA LEU A 315 8.95 -7.81 21.06
C LEU A 315 8.49 -8.93 20.13
N VAL A 316 7.45 -8.66 19.37
CA VAL A 316 6.94 -9.53 18.31
C VAL A 316 7.07 -8.79 16.99
N SER A 317 7.61 -9.46 15.98
CA SER A 317 7.67 -8.99 14.61
C SER A 317 6.71 -9.78 13.74
N GLU A 318 5.99 -9.11 12.88
CA GLU A 318 5.40 -9.68 11.68
C GLU A 318 6.44 -9.61 10.57
N GLU A 319 6.78 -10.76 9.98
CA GLU A 319 7.87 -10.88 9.01
C GLU A 319 7.43 -11.60 7.76
N LEU A 320 7.90 -11.12 6.62
CA LEU A 320 7.91 -11.90 5.39
C LEU A 320 9.21 -12.71 5.31
N ALA A 321 9.12 -14.03 5.21
CA ALA A 321 10.25 -14.95 5.08
C ALA A 321 10.05 -15.85 3.85
N GLY A 322 10.57 -15.43 2.70
CA GLY A 322 10.34 -16.09 1.42
C GLY A 322 8.85 -16.10 1.03
N ASP A 323 8.23 -17.28 1.07
CA ASP A 323 6.81 -17.48 0.76
C ASP A 323 5.90 -17.55 2.00
N LYS A 324 6.45 -17.21 3.18
CA LYS A 324 5.72 -17.28 4.45
C LYS A 324 5.58 -15.91 5.07
N ASP A 325 4.38 -15.62 5.52
CA ASP A 325 4.12 -14.61 6.52
C ASP A 325 4.26 -15.24 7.90
N GLN A 326 4.97 -14.58 8.83
CA GLN A 326 5.33 -15.14 10.12
C GLN A 326 5.12 -14.15 11.25
N LEU A 327 4.67 -14.66 12.40
CA LEU A 327 4.75 -13.95 13.68
C LEU A 327 5.89 -14.53 14.49
N VAL A 328 6.82 -13.69 14.90
CA VAL A 328 8.07 -14.11 15.52
C VAL A 328 8.33 -13.32 16.79
N VAL A 329 8.57 -14.02 17.92
CA VAL A 329 9.05 -13.38 19.15
C VAL A 329 10.55 -13.19 19.05
N LEU A 330 11.00 -11.94 19.16
CA LEU A 330 12.40 -11.51 19.11
C LEU A 330 13.00 -11.28 20.51
N GLY A 331 12.23 -11.50 21.58
CA GLY A 331 12.70 -11.32 22.96
C GLY A 331 12.39 -9.98 23.57
N ALA A 332 13.01 -9.65 24.69
CA ALA A 332 12.78 -8.42 25.47
C ALA A 332 14.05 -7.54 25.59
N GLY A 333 15.14 -7.88 24.93
CA GLY A 333 16.44 -7.28 25.21
C GLY A 333 17.10 -6.58 24.03
N HIS A 334 18.29 -6.05 24.32
CA HIS A 334 19.18 -5.41 23.36
C HIS A 334 20.24 -6.37 22.80
N GLU A 335 19.95 -7.67 22.75
CA GLU A 335 20.84 -8.68 22.18
C GLU A 335 20.13 -9.50 21.13
N PRO A 336 20.81 -9.93 20.06
CA PRO A 336 20.26 -10.87 19.10
C PRO A 336 19.84 -12.15 19.82
N VAL A 337 18.56 -12.47 19.77
CA VAL A 337 18.02 -13.69 20.39
C VAL A 337 17.61 -14.69 19.32
N LYS A 338 17.63 -15.96 19.67
CA LYS A 338 17.06 -16.99 18.81
C LYS A 338 15.56 -16.74 18.67
N ALA A 339 15.15 -16.27 17.52
CA ALA A 339 13.79 -15.95 17.21
C ALA A 339 12.88 -17.19 17.38
N LYS A 340 11.72 -17.01 18.02
CA LYS A 340 10.72 -18.06 18.19
C LYS A 340 9.53 -17.77 17.30
N VAL A 341 9.31 -18.60 16.28
CA VAL A 341 8.13 -18.53 15.42
C VAL A 341 6.90 -18.94 16.22
N LEU A 342 5.92 -18.02 16.31
CA LEU A 342 4.59 -18.27 16.91
C LEU A 342 3.63 -18.81 15.86
N TRP A 343 3.71 -18.29 14.65
CA TRP A 343 2.87 -18.67 13.52
C TRP A 343 3.64 -18.50 12.22
N SER A 344 3.32 -19.32 11.23
CA SER A 344 3.84 -19.23 9.87
C SER A 344 2.81 -19.80 8.91
N GLY A 345 2.49 -19.05 7.88
CA GLY A 345 1.50 -19.43 6.86
C GLY A 345 1.84 -18.89 5.49
N SER A 346 1.16 -19.41 4.45
CA SER A 346 1.16 -18.85 3.09
C SER A 346 -0.08 -17.98 2.86
N GLU A 347 -0.60 -17.40 3.91
CA GLU A 347 -1.63 -16.37 3.95
C GLU A 347 -0.94 -15.05 4.27
N THR A 348 -1.59 -13.94 3.99
CA THR A 348 -1.15 -12.61 4.43
C THR A 348 -2.02 -12.18 5.60
N LEU A 349 -1.38 -11.73 6.67
CA LEU A 349 -2.03 -11.05 7.80
C LEU A 349 -1.95 -9.54 7.58
N GLY A 350 -2.94 -8.80 8.07
CA GLY A 350 -2.90 -7.35 8.17
C GLY A 350 -2.66 -6.62 6.84
N ARG A 351 -3.48 -6.87 5.81
CA ARG A 351 -3.32 -6.19 4.53
C ARG A 351 -3.79 -4.72 4.59
N GLY A 352 -3.08 -3.84 3.89
CA GLY A 352 -3.37 -2.40 3.87
C GLY A 352 -2.94 -1.76 5.19
N ASP A 353 -3.79 -0.91 5.74
CA ASP A 353 -3.55 -0.24 7.03
C ASP A 353 -3.90 -1.14 8.23
N THR A 354 -4.21 -2.42 8.01
CA THR A 354 -4.51 -3.34 9.11
C THR A 354 -3.24 -3.89 9.71
N SER A 355 -2.97 -3.54 10.95
CA SER A 355 -1.97 -4.18 11.79
C SER A 355 -2.59 -5.34 12.60
N ILE A 356 -1.76 -6.04 13.34
CA ILE A 356 -2.25 -6.99 14.34
C ILE A 356 -2.56 -6.24 15.62
N SER A 357 -3.85 -6.15 15.95
CA SER A 357 -4.30 -5.55 17.22
C SER A 357 -4.27 -6.59 18.34
N LEU A 358 -3.79 -6.20 19.53
CA LEU A 358 -3.54 -7.08 20.67
C LEU A 358 -4.25 -6.60 21.93
N SER A 359 -5.05 -7.48 22.54
CA SER A 359 -5.60 -7.28 23.87
C SER A 359 -4.72 -7.88 24.96
N CYS A 360 -4.36 -7.10 25.96
CA CYS A 360 -3.79 -7.59 27.20
C CYS A 360 -4.81 -7.39 28.35
N PRO A 361 -4.98 -8.35 29.24
CA PRO A 361 -4.10 -9.46 29.61
C PRO A 361 -4.39 -10.79 28.88
N SER A 362 -5.40 -10.89 28.03
CA SER A 362 -5.82 -12.16 27.42
C SER A 362 -4.79 -12.72 26.41
N GLY A 363 -3.96 -11.86 25.80
CA GLY A 363 -3.08 -12.22 24.69
C GLY A 363 -3.84 -12.53 23.41
N LEU A 364 -5.12 -12.16 23.34
CA LEU A 364 -5.93 -12.28 22.15
C LEU A 364 -5.48 -11.25 21.11
N MET A 365 -5.37 -11.68 19.87
CA MET A 365 -5.03 -10.85 18.72
C MET A 365 -6.20 -10.83 17.74
N ALA A 366 -6.32 -9.75 16.98
CA ALA A 366 -7.25 -9.62 15.87
C ALA A 366 -6.52 -9.02 14.65
N THR A 367 -6.85 -9.52 13.46
CA THR A 367 -6.31 -9.01 12.19
C THR A 367 -7.21 -9.43 11.03
N SER A 368 -6.99 -8.89 9.85
CA SER A 368 -7.52 -9.48 8.61
C SER A 368 -6.56 -10.53 8.10
N ARG A 369 -7.09 -11.57 7.41
CA ARG A 369 -6.27 -12.56 6.71
C ARG A 369 -6.86 -12.92 5.36
N GLU A 370 -6.00 -13.18 4.38
CA GLU A 370 -6.39 -13.56 3.03
C GLU A 370 -5.29 -14.39 2.34
N SER A 371 -5.61 -15.00 1.20
CA SER A 371 -4.63 -15.63 0.31
C SER A 371 -5.01 -15.41 -1.15
N PHE A 372 -4.26 -15.98 -2.10
CA PHE A 372 -4.66 -15.92 -3.51
C PHE A 372 -6.02 -16.58 -3.80
N THR A 373 -6.43 -17.56 -3.00
CA THR A 373 -7.64 -18.35 -3.23
C THR A 373 -8.70 -18.16 -2.15
N ALA A 374 -8.32 -17.69 -0.96
CA ALA A 374 -9.21 -17.41 0.15
C ALA A 374 -9.42 -15.90 0.30
N PRO A 375 -10.68 -15.42 0.27
CA PRO A 375 -11.00 -14.02 0.40
C PRO A 375 -10.74 -13.49 1.82
N PRO A 376 -10.62 -12.15 2.00
CA PRO A 376 -10.33 -11.56 3.29
C PRO A 376 -11.40 -11.86 4.33
N GLN A 377 -10.96 -12.19 5.55
CA GLN A 377 -11.80 -12.35 6.74
C GLN A 377 -11.11 -11.70 7.93
N ILE A 378 -11.87 -11.17 8.89
CA ILE A 378 -11.33 -10.86 10.21
C ILE A 378 -11.14 -12.19 10.95
N ALA A 379 -9.97 -12.36 11.53
CA ALA A 379 -9.64 -13.49 12.37
C ALA A 379 -9.19 -13.02 13.76
N THR A 380 -9.50 -13.81 14.77
CA THR A 380 -9.03 -13.63 16.15
C THR A 380 -8.28 -14.87 16.61
N GLY A 381 -7.31 -14.72 17.51
CA GLY A 381 -6.55 -15.85 18.01
C GLY A 381 -5.49 -15.51 19.04
N THR A 382 -4.95 -16.54 19.69
CA THR A 382 -3.83 -16.41 20.63
C THR A 382 -2.67 -17.29 20.18
N GLY A 383 -1.44 -16.77 20.27
CA GLY A 383 -0.24 -17.53 19.91
C GLY A 383 -0.25 -18.06 18.46
N GLY A 384 -0.86 -17.32 17.52
CA GLY A 384 -0.94 -17.71 16.12
C GLY A 384 -2.00 -18.75 15.76
N LYS A 385 -2.88 -19.11 16.69
CA LYS A 385 -4.01 -20.01 16.42
C LYS A 385 -5.23 -19.18 16.01
N TRP A 386 -5.36 -18.92 14.73
CA TRP A 386 -6.39 -18.08 14.16
C TRP A 386 -7.72 -18.78 13.96
N LYS A 387 -8.81 -18.08 14.24
CA LYS A 387 -10.18 -18.47 13.94
C LYS A 387 -10.90 -17.28 13.29
N ASP A 388 -11.60 -17.54 12.18
CA ASP A 388 -12.38 -16.49 11.51
C ASP A 388 -13.53 -16.04 12.40
N LEU A 389 -13.61 -14.72 12.57
CA LEU A 389 -14.71 -14.03 13.22
C LEU A 389 -15.80 -13.66 12.21
N THR A 390 -15.44 -13.52 10.94
CA THR A 390 -16.34 -13.17 9.84
C THR A 390 -16.41 -14.29 8.80
N THR A 391 -17.54 -14.32 8.04
CA THR A 391 -17.77 -15.26 6.94
C THR A 391 -18.42 -14.58 5.75
N VAL A 392 -18.37 -13.24 5.69
CA VAL A 392 -19.09 -12.45 4.69
C VAL A 392 -18.68 -12.78 3.26
N ASN A 393 -17.44 -13.19 3.05
CA ASN A 393 -16.89 -13.59 1.75
C ASN A 393 -16.93 -15.12 1.48
N ALA A 394 -17.59 -15.92 2.30
CA ALA A 394 -17.49 -17.39 2.25
C ALA A 394 -17.87 -18.01 0.89
N GLY A 395 -18.66 -17.32 0.06
CA GLY A 395 -19.04 -17.76 -1.29
C GLY A 395 -18.01 -17.47 -2.39
N LEU A 396 -16.95 -16.71 -2.08
CA LEU A 396 -15.95 -16.28 -3.05
C LEU A 396 -14.75 -17.23 -3.04
N SER A 397 -14.22 -17.48 -4.23
CA SER A 397 -12.95 -18.21 -4.41
C SER A 397 -12.32 -17.86 -5.75
N THR A 398 -11.00 -17.93 -5.84
CA THR A 398 -10.30 -17.86 -7.12
C THR A 398 -9.98 -19.29 -7.57
N PRO A 399 -10.48 -19.75 -8.74
CA PRO A 399 -10.25 -21.09 -9.23
C PRO A 399 -8.83 -21.22 -9.82
N ALA A 400 -7.83 -21.31 -8.97
CA ALA A 400 -6.43 -21.45 -9.36
C ALA A 400 -5.71 -22.51 -8.53
N ARG A 401 -4.70 -23.14 -9.14
CA ARG A 401 -3.68 -23.90 -8.41
C ARG A 401 -2.51 -22.94 -8.16
N VAL A 402 -2.21 -22.69 -6.90
CA VAL A 402 -1.15 -21.77 -6.46
C VAL A 402 0.06 -22.57 -6.00
N GLN A 403 1.23 -22.20 -6.46
CA GLN A 403 2.50 -22.82 -6.10
C GLN A 403 3.54 -21.73 -5.82
N SER A 404 4.23 -21.80 -4.68
CA SER A 404 5.48 -21.09 -4.47
C SER A 404 6.60 -21.86 -5.13
N ILE A 405 7.44 -21.16 -5.91
CA ILE A 405 8.64 -21.72 -6.52
C ILE A 405 9.87 -20.94 -6.11
N GLN A 406 11.01 -21.63 -6.03
CA GLN A 406 12.30 -21.01 -5.70
C GLN A 406 13.34 -21.44 -6.73
N TRP A 407 14.29 -20.54 -6.99
CA TRP A 407 15.40 -20.79 -7.91
C TRP A 407 16.64 -20.04 -7.44
N ILE A 408 17.80 -20.41 -7.98
CA ILE A 408 19.06 -19.72 -7.73
C ILE A 408 19.36 -18.81 -8.92
N SER A 409 19.68 -17.55 -8.62
CA SER A 409 20.14 -16.55 -9.58
C SER A 409 21.28 -15.73 -8.97
N ASP A 410 22.46 -15.73 -9.61
CA ASP A 410 23.67 -15.03 -9.15
C ASP A 410 24.01 -15.29 -7.65
N GLY A 411 23.75 -16.51 -7.15
CA GLY A 411 24.02 -16.92 -5.78
C GLY A 411 22.94 -16.49 -4.74
N PHE A 412 21.87 -15.82 -5.17
CA PHE A 412 20.70 -15.59 -4.34
C PHE A 412 19.67 -16.70 -4.53
N THR A 413 18.96 -17.05 -3.46
CA THR A 413 17.69 -17.77 -3.56
C THR A 413 16.61 -16.78 -3.89
N VAL A 414 15.93 -16.91 -4.99
CA VAL A 414 14.82 -16.05 -5.41
C VAL A 414 13.52 -16.83 -5.27
N GLN A 415 12.46 -16.16 -4.88
CA GLN A 415 11.13 -16.76 -4.71
C GLN A 415 10.12 -16.10 -5.66
N GLY A 416 9.11 -16.85 -6.08
CA GLY A 416 7.97 -16.32 -6.82
C GLY A 416 6.75 -17.22 -6.71
N TRP A 417 5.60 -16.68 -7.12
CA TRP A 417 4.33 -17.37 -7.10
C TRP A 417 3.91 -17.74 -8.51
N LEU A 418 3.55 -19.00 -8.72
CA LEU A 418 3.00 -19.52 -9.96
C LEU A 418 1.53 -19.90 -9.76
N LEU A 419 0.65 -19.27 -10.54
CA LEU A 419 -0.78 -19.54 -10.53
C LEU A 419 -1.14 -20.21 -11.87
N LEU A 420 -1.77 -21.37 -11.79
CA LEU A 420 -2.19 -22.13 -12.94
C LEU A 420 -3.73 -22.25 -12.97
N PRO A 421 -4.36 -22.25 -14.14
CA PRO A 421 -5.76 -22.65 -14.27
C PRO A 421 -6.02 -24.00 -13.58
N GLN A 422 -7.24 -24.24 -13.09
CA GLN A 422 -7.59 -25.54 -12.48
C GLN A 422 -7.45 -26.68 -13.48
N HIS A 423 -7.86 -26.45 -14.73
CA HIS A 423 -7.73 -27.42 -15.82
C HIS A 423 -6.62 -26.95 -16.78
N VAL A 424 -5.76 -27.85 -17.13
CA VAL A 424 -4.62 -27.59 -18.02
C VAL A 424 -4.63 -28.59 -19.14
N ASP A 425 -4.85 -28.11 -20.37
CA ASP A 425 -4.78 -28.88 -21.59
C ASP A 425 -3.58 -28.41 -22.44
N GLY A 426 -2.53 -29.21 -22.50
CA GLY A 426 -1.33 -28.86 -23.26
C GLY A 426 -0.44 -27.81 -22.60
N LYS A 427 0.37 -27.11 -23.39
CA LYS A 427 1.25 -26.05 -22.93
C LYS A 427 0.50 -24.73 -22.79
N LEU A 428 0.75 -24.02 -21.68
CA LEU A 428 0.10 -22.76 -21.31
C LEU A 428 0.96 -21.56 -21.71
N PRO A 429 0.37 -20.51 -22.28
CA PRO A 429 1.03 -19.21 -22.33
C PRO A 429 1.22 -18.68 -20.91
N LEU A 430 2.35 -18.03 -20.63
CA LEU A 430 2.70 -17.48 -19.33
C LEU A 430 2.69 -15.96 -19.37
N ILE A 431 2.03 -15.32 -18.40
CA ILE A 431 2.15 -13.89 -18.17
C ILE A 431 2.94 -13.68 -16.87
N THR A 432 4.10 -13.05 -17.00
CA THR A 432 4.90 -12.62 -15.85
C THR A 432 4.48 -11.21 -15.43
N THR A 433 4.17 -11.03 -14.15
CA THR A 433 3.81 -9.73 -13.56
C THR A 433 4.87 -9.31 -12.56
N VAL A 434 5.56 -8.21 -12.82
CA VAL A 434 6.57 -7.64 -11.93
C VAL A 434 5.90 -6.57 -11.05
N HIS A 435 6.17 -6.63 -9.74
CA HIS A 435 5.61 -5.68 -8.79
C HIS A 435 6.29 -4.31 -8.83
N GLY A 436 5.66 -3.30 -8.24
CA GLY A 436 6.20 -1.96 -8.00
C GLY A 436 7.21 -1.92 -6.84
N GLY A 437 7.61 -0.77 -6.44
CA GLY A 437 8.59 -0.52 -5.38
C GLY A 437 9.85 0.16 -5.94
N PRO A 438 11.05 -0.43 -5.91
CA PRO A 438 11.42 -1.86 -5.92
C PRO A 438 11.36 -2.60 -4.57
N ALA A 439 11.57 -1.92 -3.46
CA ALA A 439 11.50 -2.51 -2.13
C ALA A 439 10.05 -2.76 -1.72
N TYR A 440 9.53 -3.88 -2.18
CA TYR A 440 8.19 -4.42 -1.95
C TYR A 440 8.25 -5.94 -2.10
N ALA A 441 7.18 -6.64 -1.90
CA ALA A 441 7.06 -8.05 -2.29
C ALA A 441 5.63 -8.38 -2.67
N LEU A 442 5.45 -9.19 -3.69
CA LEU A 442 4.15 -9.73 -3.99
C LEU A 442 3.85 -10.87 -3.02
N VAL A 443 2.88 -10.63 -2.14
CA VAL A 443 2.39 -11.58 -1.13
C VAL A 443 1.03 -12.14 -1.55
N PRO A 444 0.60 -13.28 -1.01
CA PRO A 444 -0.72 -13.85 -1.27
C PRO A 444 -1.83 -12.86 -0.94
N SER A 445 -2.63 -12.49 -1.93
CA SER A 445 -3.78 -11.59 -1.75
C SER A 445 -4.94 -11.99 -2.65
N PHE A 446 -6.15 -11.93 -2.11
CA PHE A 446 -7.36 -12.23 -2.85
C PHE A 446 -7.72 -11.07 -3.79
N ARG A 447 -7.60 -11.32 -5.07
CA ARG A 447 -7.89 -10.29 -6.06
C ARG A 447 -9.26 -10.44 -6.72
N GLY A 448 -10.05 -11.46 -6.27
CA GLY A 448 -11.40 -11.71 -6.78
C GLY A 448 -11.47 -11.91 -8.29
N PRO A 449 -12.65 -11.76 -8.91
CA PRO A 449 -12.85 -11.94 -10.35
C PRO A 449 -12.27 -10.83 -11.25
N GLY A 450 -11.15 -10.21 -10.85
CA GLY A 450 -10.42 -9.18 -11.59
C GLY A 450 -9.53 -9.68 -12.72
N LEU A 451 -8.53 -8.89 -13.08
CA LEU A 451 -7.58 -9.20 -14.18
C LEU A 451 -6.95 -10.59 -14.02
N GLN A 452 -6.50 -10.93 -12.80
CA GLN A 452 -5.88 -12.22 -12.51
C GLN A 452 -6.80 -13.39 -12.86
N GLN A 453 -8.06 -13.36 -12.40
CA GLN A 453 -9.02 -14.41 -12.70
C GLN A 453 -9.38 -14.46 -14.17
N LYS A 454 -9.63 -13.32 -14.81
CA LYS A 454 -9.94 -13.25 -16.25
C LYS A 454 -8.82 -13.85 -17.12
N LEU A 455 -7.56 -13.66 -16.74
CA LEU A 455 -6.43 -14.25 -17.44
C LEU A 455 -6.36 -15.78 -17.21
N LEU A 456 -6.56 -16.24 -15.98
CA LEU A 456 -6.62 -17.68 -15.64
C LEU A 456 -7.75 -18.38 -16.39
N GLU A 457 -8.95 -17.80 -16.43
CA GLU A 457 -10.12 -18.32 -17.16
C GLU A 457 -9.88 -18.41 -18.67
N ARG A 458 -9.00 -17.56 -19.20
CA ARG A 458 -8.56 -17.61 -20.60
C ARG A 458 -7.41 -18.58 -20.83
N GLY A 459 -7.01 -19.35 -19.80
CA GLY A 459 -5.99 -20.39 -19.92
C GLY A 459 -4.55 -19.86 -19.88
N PHE A 460 -4.32 -18.67 -19.39
CA PHE A 460 -2.96 -18.19 -19.11
C PHE A 460 -2.49 -18.71 -17.74
N ALA A 461 -1.23 -19.13 -17.67
CA ALA A 461 -0.50 -19.23 -16.40
C ALA A 461 -0.01 -17.85 -15.99
N LEU A 462 0.04 -17.57 -14.68
CA LEU A 462 0.51 -16.29 -14.15
C LEU A 462 1.72 -16.52 -13.26
N PHE A 463 2.78 -15.76 -13.47
CA PHE A 463 3.99 -15.83 -12.68
C PHE A 463 4.30 -14.48 -12.04
N TYR A 464 4.52 -14.49 -10.73
CA TYR A 464 4.80 -13.33 -9.91
C TYR A 464 6.15 -13.52 -9.20
N PRO A 465 7.27 -13.14 -9.83
CA PRO A 465 8.58 -13.18 -9.20
C PRO A 465 8.72 -12.07 -8.15
N ASN A 466 9.47 -12.36 -7.07
CA ASN A 466 10.03 -11.40 -6.14
C ASN A 466 11.56 -11.32 -6.40
N PRO A 467 12.01 -10.56 -7.43
CA PRO A 467 13.42 -10.47 -7.79
C PRO A 467 14.22 -9.73 -6.71
N ARG A 468 15.57 -9.74 -6.81
CA ARG A 468 16.41 -8.91 -5.92
C ARG A 468 15.92 -7.46 -5.91
N GLY A 469 16.00 -6.80 -4.78
CA GLY A 469 15.30 -5.55 -4.49
C GLY A 469 14.02 -5.77 -3.67
N SER A 470 13.40 -6.97 -3.74
CA SER A 470 12.19 -7.28 -2.98
C SER A 470 12.48 -7.57 -1.50
N PHE A 471 11.44 -7.42 -0.67
CA PHE A 471 11.43 -7.88 0.72
C PHE A 471 11.29 -9.41 0.82
N GLY A 472 11.55 -9.93 2.02
CA GLY A 472 11.30 -11.33 2.39
C GLY A 472 12.52 -12.24 2.36
N GLN A 473 13.71 -11.71 2.03
CA GLN A 473 14.95 -12.49 2.00
C GLN A 473 16.12 -11.77 2.66
N GLY A 474 15.83 -10.76 3.47
CA GLY A 474 16.77 -9.96 4.25
C GLY A 474 17.40 -8.80 3.47
N GLU A 475 18.03 -7.90 4.21
CA GLU A 475 18.55 -6.61 3.72
C GLU A 475 19.56 -6.74 2.59
N ARG A 476 20.40 -7.79 2.61
CA ARG A 476 21.35 -8.02 1.53
C ARG A 476 20.66 -8.26 0.17
N PHE A 477 19.51 -8.93 0.18
CA PHE A 477 18.73 -9.18 -1.03
C PHE A 477 17.96 -7.93 -1.47
N THR A 478 17.39 -7.21 -0.53
CA THR A 478 16.67 -5.93 -0.78
C THR A 478 17.62 -4.89 -1.37
N ALA A 479 18.86 -4.78 -0.86
CA ALA A 479 19.85 -3.83 -1.37
C ALA A 479 20.58 -4.30 -2.65
N ALA A 480 20.31 -5.50 -3.15
CA ALA A 480 21.10 -6.07 -4.25
C ALA A 480 20.82 -5.45 -5.63
N ASN A 481 19.84 -4.56 -5.75
CA ASN A 481 19.58 -3.77 -6.96
C ASN A 481 20.05 -2.31 -6.88
N VAL A 482 20.74 -1.92 -5.78
CA VAL A 482 21.34 -0.58 -5.65
C VAL A 482 22.36 -0.37 -6.77
N LYS A 483 22.21 0.72 -7.53
CA LYS A 483 22.98 1.05 -8.75
C LYS A 483 22.92 -0.02 -9.85
N ASP A 484 21.90 -0.90 -9.82
CA ASP A 484 21.79 -2.06 -10.73
C ASP A 484 20.37 -2.30 -11.26
N PHE A 485 19.51 -1.27 -11.24
CA PHE A 485 18.13 -1.36 -11.73
C PHE A 485 18.06 -1.91 -13.17
N GLY A 486 17.24 -2.93 -13.36
CA GLY A 486 17.03 -3.58 -14.65
C GLY A 486 18.05 -4.67 -15.00
N HIS A 487 19.13 -4.85 -14.25
CA HIS A 487 20.19 -5.80 -14.61
C HIS A 487 20.10 -7.12 -13.83
N GLY A 488 20.39 -7.11 -12.53
CA GLY A 488 20.32 -8.30 -11.70
C GLY A 488 18.91 -8.83 -11.52
N ASP A 489 17.96 -7.94 -11.30
CA ASP A 489 16.53 -8.22 -11.18
C ASP A 489 15.94 -8.83 -12.48
N LEU A 490 16.35 -8.37 -13.67
CA LEU A 490 15.98 -9.03 -14.92
C LEU A 490 16.51 -10.46 -15.02
N ARG A 491 17.77 -10.69 -14.59
CA ARG A 491 18.32 -12.07 -14.57
C ARG A 491 17.52 -12.98 -13.65
N ASP A 492 17.09 -12.46 -12.50
CA ASP A 492 16.23 -13.20 -11.57
C ASP A 492 14.89 -13.57 -12.20
N ILE A 493 14.25 -12.61 -12.91
CA ILE A 493 12.98 -12.83 -13.59
C ILE A 493 13.12 -13.89 -14.69
N LEU A 494 14.14 -13.81 -15.55
CA LEU A 494 14.35 -14.76 -16.63
C LEU A 494 14.65 -16.16 -16.10
N ALA A 495 15.51 -16.29 -15.09
CA ALA A 495 15.78 -17.57 -14.43
C ALA A 495 14.55 -18.15 -13.73
N GLY A 496 13.66 -17.27 -13.21
CA GLY A 496 12.39 -17.66 -12.62
C GLY A 496 11.40 -18.24 -13.64
N ILE A 497 11.36 -17.71 -14.85
CA ILE A 497 10.58 -18.30 -15.95
C ILE A 497 11.10 -19.70 -16.28
N ASP A 498 12.43 -19.85 -16.39
CA ASP A 498 13.05 -21.17 -16.63
C ASP A 498 12.76 -22.18 -15.49
N ALA A 499 12.60 -21.68 -14.26
CA ALA A 499 12.18 -22.50 -13.13
C ALA A 499 10.68 -22.87 -13.20
N ALA A 500 9.82 -21.95 -13.62
CA ALA A 500 8.40 -22.21 -13.84
C ALA A 500 8.15 -23.27 -14.92
N GLU A 501 8.92 -23.24 -16.03
CA GLU A 501 8.86 -24.23 -17.11
C GLU A 501 9.20 -25.65 -16.66
N LYS A 502 10.01 -25.80 -15.62
CA LYS A 502 10.38 -27.12 -15.07
C LYS A 502 9.28 -27.74 -14.22
N VAL A 503 8.38 -26.94 -13.66
CA VAL A 503 7.34 -27.37 -12.70
C VAL A 503 5.93 -27.32 -13.28
N ALA A 504 5.74 -26.66 -14.44
CA ALA A 504 4.45 -26.53 -15.10
C ALA A 504 4.62 -26.58 -16.64
N PRO A 505 3.60 -26.98 -17.40
CA PRO A 505 3.65 -27.09 -18.85
C PRO A 505 3.55 -25.69 -19.51
N ILE A 506 4.56 -24.86 -19.33
CA ILE A 506 4.64 -23.51 -19.91
C ILE A 506 5.13 -23.58 -21.34
N ASP A 507 4.62 -22.70 -22.20
CA ASP A 507 5.04 -22.51 -23.57
C ASP A 507 5.96 -21.31 -23.72
N ASP A 508 7.27 -21.52 -23.81
CA ASP A 508 8.28 -20.47 -23.98
C ASP A 508 8.06 -19.60 -25.24
N ALA A 509 7.35 -20.13 -26.24
CA ALA A 509 7.00 -19.36 -27.44
C ALA A 509 5.87 -18.35 -27.21
N ARG A 510 5.18 -18.41 -26.07
CA ARG A 510 4.01 -17.58 -25.73
C ARG A 510 4.15 -16.91 -24.35
N LEU A 511 5.23 -16.15 -24.17
CA LEU A 511 5.49 -15.42 -22.93
C LEU A 511 5.00 -13.97 -23.03
N GLY A 512 4.24 -13.53 -22.04
CA GLY A 512 3.81 -12.16 -21.82
C GLY A 512 4.45 -11.55 -20.58
N LEU A 513 4.56 -10.22 -20.57
CA LEU A 513 5.14 -9.46 -19.46
C LEU A 513 4.24 -8.28 -19.11
N THR A 514 4.05 -8.02 -17.81
CA THR A 514 3.35 -6.83 -17.34
C THR A 514 3.88 -6.38 -15.98
N GLY A 515 3.61 -5.14 -15.63
CA GLY A 515 3.90 -4.57 -14.32
C GLY A 515 3.47 -3.13 -14.24
N GLY A 516 3.37 -2.62 -13.02
CA GLY A 516 3.06 -1.22 -12.72
C GLY A 516 4.17 -0.56 -11.91
N SER A 517 4.33 0.77 -12.04
CA SER A 517 5.34 1.54 -11.31
C SER A 517 6.75 1.03 -11.64
N TYR A 518 7.56 0.65 -10.66
CA TYR A 518 8.83 -0.04 -10.90
C TYR A 518 8.64 -1.28 -11.81
N GLY A 519 7.56 -2.05 -11.65
CA GLY A 519 7.23 -3.15 -12.55
C GLY A 519 6.92 -2.70 -13.99
N GLY A 520 6.36 -1.49 -14.15
CA GLY A 520 6.18 -0.83 -15.44
C GLY A 520 7.52 -0.46 -16.08
N PHE A 521 8.45 0.09 -15.30
CA PHE A 521 9.84 0.27 -15.70
C PHE A 521 10.47 -1.06 -16.12
N MET A 522 10.38 -2.10 -15.29
CA MET A 522 10.92 -3.42 -15.60
C MET A 522 10.31 -4.00 -16.86
N THR A 523 9.04 -3.73 -17.15
CA THR A 523 8.39 -4.13 -18.41
C THR A 523 9.01 -3.41 -19.60
N MET A 524 9.14 -2.07 -19.52
CA MET A 524 9.78 -1.25 -20.57
C MET A 524 11.25 -1.64 -20.74
N TRP A 525 11.99 -1.85 -19.64
CA TRP A 525 13.38 -2.27 -19.66
C TRP A 525 13.56 -3.63 -20.32
N THR A 526 12.82 -4.64 -19.88
CA THR A 526 12.96 -6.00 -20.33
C THR A 526 12.79 -6.14 -21.85
N VAL A 527 11.81 -5.46 -22.45
CA VAL A 527 11.58 -5.53 -23.90
C VAL A 527 12.69 -4.84 -24.71
N THR A 528 13.54 -3.99 -24.08
CA THR A 528 14.75 -3.43 -24.68
C THR A 528 15.95 -4.38 -24.57
N GLN A 529 15.92 -5.36 -23.66
CA GLN A 529 17.06 -6.25 -23.37
C GLN A 529 16.90 -7.65 -23.95
N THR A 530 15.67 -8.11 -24.20
CA THR A 530 15.40 -9.46 -24.71
C THR A 530 14.17 -9.52 -25.60
N ASN A 531 14.17 -10.42 -26.59
CA ASN A 531 13.02 -10.70 -27.46
C ASN A 531 12.25 -11.97 -27.06
N ARG A 532 12.47 -12.48 -25.83
CA ARG A 532 11.81 -13.69 -25.34
C ARG A 532 10.30 -13.50 -25.22
N PHE A 533 9.86 -12.30 -24.81
CA PHE A 533 8.45 -11.98 -24.68
C PHE A 533 7.79 -11.62 -26.01
N LYS A 534 6.53 -12.05 -26.18
CA LYS A 534 5.73 -11.83 -27.41
C LYS A 534 4.66 -10.75 -27.25
N ALA A 535 4.37 -10.34 -26.01
CA ALA A 535 3.50 -9.23 -25.68
C ALA A 535 3.95 -8.59 -24.37
N ALA A 536 3.80 -7.28 -24.25
CA ALA A 536 4.06 -6.56 -23.02
C ALA A 536 2.96 -5.53 -22.73
N VAL A 537 2.68 -5.31 -21.44
CA VAL A 537 1.76 -4.28 -20.96
C VAL A 537 2.42 -3.51 -19.80
N ALA A 538 2.83 -2.27 -20.03
CA ALA A 538 3.45 -1.43 -19.03
C ALA A 538 2.44 -0.42 -18.44
N SER A 539 2.24 -0.44 -17.13
CA SER A 539 1.41 0.52 -16.41
C SER A 539 2.26 1.49 -15.63
N ALA A 540 2.05 2.79 -15.80
CA ALA A 540 2.72 3.84 -15.02
C ALA A 540 4.24 3.57 -14.89
N GLY A 541 4.92 3.28 -16.00
CA GLY A 541 6.34 2.91 -16.02
C GLY A 541 7.26 4.09 -16.25
N VAL A 542 8.55 3.89 -15.96
CA VAL A 542 9.62 4.86 -16.18
C VAL A 542 10.43 4.46 -17.41
N SER A 543 10.48 5.34 -18.43
CA SER A 543 11.27 5.13 -19.66
C SER A 543 12.67 5.71 -19.57
N ASN A 544 12.85 6.75 -18.76
CA ASN A 544 14.08 7.54 -18.69
C ASN A 544 14.32 8.08 -17.28
N TRP A 545 15.16 7.40 -16.52
CA TRP A 545 15.49 7.78 -15.14
C TRP A 545 16.09 9.18 -15.03
N GLN A 546 16.73 9.70 -16.09
CA GLN A 546 17.33 11.03 -16.07
C GLN A 546 16.27 12.14 -16.08
N SER A 547 15.28 12.09 -17.00
CA SER A 547 14.19 13.07 -17.03
C SER A 547 13.21 12.83 -15.89
N TYR A 548 12.95 11.57 -15.54
CA TYR A 548 12.09 11.19 -14.43
C TYR A 548 12.47 11.88 -13.12
N TYR A 549 13.77 12.04 -12.85
CA TYR A 549 14.26 12.71 -11.63
C TYR A 549 13.66 14.12 -11.45
N GLY A 550 13.53 14.88 -12.53
CA GLY A 550 12.98 16.24 -12.47
C GLY A 550 11.49 16.36 -12.80
N GLU A 551 10.81 15.25 -13.15
CA GLU A 551 9.41 15.26 -13.54
C GLU A 551 8.46 14.75 -12.45
N ASN A 552 8.95 13.88 -11.55
CA ASN A 552 8.14 13.29 -10.50
C ASN A 552 8.10 14.16 -9.23
N GLY A 553 7.10 13.91 -8.36
CA GLY A 553 6.91 14.64 -7.11
C GLY A 553 7.62 14.02 -5.90
N ILE A 554 8.45 12.97 -6.09
CA ILE A 554 9.09 12.20 -5.01
C ILE A 554 10.56 11.90 -5.30
N ASP A 555 11.27 12.77 -6.01
CA ASP A 555 12.61 12.54 -6.57
C ASP A 555 13.66 12.06 -5.57
N ALA A 556 13.58 12.47 -4.31
CA ALA A 556 14.59 12.18 -3.31
C ALA A 556 14.71 10.68 -2.95
N TRP A 557 13.66 9.86 -3.15
CA TRP A 557 13.72 8.41 -2.89
C TRP A 557 14.77 7.68 -3.73
N MET A 558 15.14 8.27 -4.89
CA MET A 558 16.12 7.65 -5.80
C MET A 558 17.54 7.72 -5.29
N ILE A 559 17.88 8.69 -4.44
CA ILE A 559 19.26 8.91 -3.98
C ILE A 559 19.83 7.68 -3.25
N PRO A 560 19.12 7.01 -2.33
CA PRO A 560 19.57 5.76 -1.72
C PRO A 560 19.89 4.64 -2.72
N TYR A 561 19.15 4.59 -3.84
CA TYR A 561 19.32 3.56 -4.86
C TYR A 561 20.39 3.88 -5.89
N PHE A 562 20.48 5.12 -6.36
CA PHE A 562 21.46 5.53 -7.37
C PHE A 562 22.77 6.05 -6.76
N GLY A 563 22.75 6.41 -5.47
CA GLY A 563 23.92 6.85 -4.70
C GLY A 563 24.31 8.30 -4.89
N ALA A 564 23.61 9.03 -5.76
CA ALA A 564 23.79 10.45 -6.03
C ALA A 564 22.55 10.99 -6.74
N SER A 565 22.37 12.30 -6.79
CA SER A 565 21.38 12.96 -7.66
C SER A 565 21.74 12.80 -9.14
N VAL A 566 20.78 12.98 -10.02
CA VAL A 566 21.03 12.96 -11.48
C VAL A 566 21.99 14.07 -11.92
N TYR A 567 22.06 15.16 -11.17
CA TYR A 567 22.95 16.29 -11.46
C TYR A 567 24.42 15.99 -11.12
N GLU A 568 24.66 15.09 -10.14
CA GLU A 568 25.99 14.68 -9.69
C GLU A 568 26.54 13.50 -10.50
N ASP A 569 25.69 12.47 -10.77
CA ASP A 569 26.06 11.30 -11.55
C ASP A 569 24.95 10.90 -12.54
N PRO A 570 24.82 11.62 -13.68
CA PRO A 570 23.80 11.28 -14.68
C PRO A 570 24.04 9.92 -15.34
N ALA A 571 25.26 9.36 -15.27
CA ALA A 571 25.59 8.12 -15.97
C ALA A 571 24.95 6.90 -15.27
N VAL A 572 24.84 6.90 -13.95
CA VAL A 572 24.19 5.80 -13.20
C VAL A 572 22.70 5.70 -13.55
N TYR A 573 22.04 6.81 -13.84
CA TYR A 573 20.65 6.86 -14.31
C TYR A 573 20.53 6.41 -15.77
N ALA A 574 21.41 6.92 -16.65
CA ALA A 574 21.38 6.63 -18.08
C ALA A 574 21.51 5.14 -18.40
N LYS A 575 22.36 4.41 -17.67
CA LYS A 575 22.60 2.98 -17.93
C LYS A 575 21.39 2.08 -17.65
N SER A 576 20.44 2.54 -16.83
CA SER A 576 19.21 1.84 -16.47
C SER A 576 17.97 2.43 -17.17
N SER A 577 18.13 3.41 -18.08
CA SER A 577 17.02 4.06 -18.77
C SER A 577 16.61 3.30 -20.02
N PRO A 578 15.39 2.72 -20.10
CA PRO A 578 14.90 1.97 -21.26
C PRO A 578 15.03 2.71 -22.60
N ILE A 579 14.80 4.01 -22.60
CA ILE A 579 14.83 4.84 -23.82
C ILE A 579 16.19 4.80 -24.54
N ASN A 580 17.29 4.62 -23.80
CA ASN A 580 18.63 4.55 -24.38
C ASN A 580 18.87 3.25 -25.18
N PHE A 581 18.02 2.25 -25.01
CA PHE A 581 18.09 0.93 -25.69
C PHE A 581 16.87 0.66 -26.57
N ILE A 582 16.04 1.65 -26.81
CA ILE A 582 14.72 1.53 -27.44
C ILE A 582 14.76 0.92 -28.84
N THR A 583 15.85 1.11 -29.58
CA THR A 583 16.04 0.56 -30.94
C THR A 583 16.10 -0.99 -30.96
N ASN A 584 16.30 -1.62 -29.82
CA ASN A 584 16.33 -3.08 -29.69
C ASN A 584 14.92 -3.70 -29.62
N VAL A 585 13.89 -2.92 -29.32
CA VAL A 585 12.54 -3.43 -29.05
C VAL A 585 11.92 -4.03 -30.31
N ARG A 586 11.37 -5.24 -30.17
CA ARG A 586 10.55 -5.92 -31.17
C ARG A 586 9.20 -6.38 -30.63
N THR A 587 9.07 -6.41 -29.31
CA THR A 587 7.88 -6.90 -28.60
C THR A 587 6.72 -5.93 -28.72
N PRO A 588 5.54 -6.35 -29.22
CA PRO A 588 4.33 -5.56 -29.16
C PRO A 588 4.03 -5.08 -27.74
N THR A 589 3.90 -3.76 -27.54
CA THR A 589 3.76 -3.19 -26.19
C THR A 589 2.58 -2.23 -26.11
N PHE A 590 1.66 -2.51 -25.19
CA PHE A 590 0.64 -1.57 -24.72
C PHE A 590 1.13 -0.87 -23.46
N ALA A 591 0.90 0.43 -23.35
CA ALA A 591 1.25 1.21 -22.18
C ALA A 591 0.05 2.06 -21.71
N TYR A 592 -0.13 2.21 -20.39
CA TYR A 592 -1.15 3.11 -19.86
C TYR A 592 -0.72 3.76 -18.55
N VAL A 593 -1.33 4.92 -18.25
CA VAL A 593 -0.98 5.74 -17.08
C VAL A 593 -2.13 6.70 -16.76
N GLY A 594 -2.23 7.14 -15.51
CA GLY A 594 -3.08 8.26 -15.11
C GLY A 594 -2.52 9.59 -15.63
N GLU A 595 -3.38 10.51 -16.07
CA GLU A 595 -2.96 11.84 -16.56
C GLU A 595 -2.22 12.66 -15.50
N ARG A 596 -2.61 12.47 -14.22
CA ARG A 596 -2.11 13.23 -13.06
C ARG A 596 -1.21 12.39 -12.16
N ASP A 597 -0.59 11.38 -12.72
CA ASP A 597 0.38 10.56 -11.99
C ASP A 597 1.62 11.39 -11.68
N ILE A 598 1.86 11.66 -10.39
CA ILE A 598 3.03 12.41 -9.92
C ILE A 598 4.17 11.50 -9.49
N GLU A 599 3.92 10.19 -9.30
CA GLU A 599 4.97 9.22 -9.04
C GLU A 599 5.65 8.76 -10.34
N CYS A 600 4.86 8.37 -11.35
CA CYS A 600 5.36 8.00 -12.68
C CYS A 600 4.68 8.87 -13.75
N PRO A 601 5.17 10.09 -13.97
CA PRO A 601 4.51 11.07 -14.84
C PRO A 601 4.16 10.54 -16.21
N ALA A 602 2.99 10.91 -16.74
CA ALA A 602 2.48 10.44 -18.02
C ALA A 602 3.45 10.68 -19.19
N ALA A 603 4.33 11.68 -19.08
CA ALA A 603 5.40 11.97 -20.02
C ALA A 603 6.33 10.75 -20.25
N GLN A 604 6.65 9.99 -19.21
CA GLN A 604 7.48 8.78 -19.29
C GLN A 604 6.84 7.71 -20.18
N THR A 605 5.54 7.47 -20.02
CA THR A 605 4.76 6.54 -20.85
C THR A 605 4.64 7.03 -22.29
N GLN A 606 4.44 8.35 -22.50
CA GLN A 606 4.35 8.96 -23.83
C GLN A 606 5.67 8.87 -24.59
N GLU A 607 6.80 9.16 -23.94
CA GLU A 607 8.13 9.07 -24.53
C GLU A 607 8.39 7.65 -25.07
N PHE A 608 8.14 6.64 -24.26
CA PHE A 608 8.32 5.23 -24.66
C PHE A 608 7.43 4.87 -25.83
N TRP A 609 6.13 5.20 -25.77
CA TRP A 609 5.18 4.91 -26.85
C TRP A 609 5.55 5.62 -28.16
N HIS A 610 5.94 6.90 -28.12
CA HIS A 610 6.35 7.64 -29.31
C HIS A 610 7.56 6.99 -29.99
N ALA A 611 8.52 6.55 -29.21
CA ALA A 611 9.70 5.87 -29.74
C ALA A 611 9.34 4.54 -30.42
N LEU A 612 8.50 3.70 -29.79
CA LEU A 612 8.02 2.45 -30.38
C LEU A 612 7.26 2.70 -31.70
N LYS A 613 6.39 3.70 -31.71
CA LYS A 613 5.65 4.11 -32.90
C LYS A 613 6.58 4.54 -34.05
N ALA A 614 7.61 5.34 -33.74
CA ALA A 614 8.60 5.79 -34.72
C ALA A 614 9.42 4.62 -35.29
N LEU A 615 9.65 3.58 -34.50
CA LEU A 615 10.37 2.38 -34.90
C LEU A 615 9.48 1.33 -35.61
N GLY A 616 8.18 1.58 -35.76
CA GLY A 616 7.22 0.67 -36.38
C GLY A 616 6.92 -0.58 -35.55
N VAL A 617 7.21 -0.55 -34.25
CA VAL A 617 6.84 -1.64 -33.32
C VAL A 617 5.35 -1.55 -33.01
N PRO A 618 4.56 -2.64 -33.08
CA PRO A 618 3.16 -2.61 -32.71
C PRO A 618 2.98 -2.08 -31.28
N THR A 619 2.25 -0.97 -31.14
CA THR A 619 2.10 -0.32 -29.85
C THR A 619 0.74 0.37 -29.72
N SER A 620 0.28 0.54 -28.48
CA SER A 620 -0.89 1.32 -28.11
C SER A 620 -0.60 2.06 -26.81
N VAL A 621 -1.26 3.20 -26.61
CA VAL A 621 -1.18 3.97 -25.36
C VAL A 621 -2.56 4.37 -24.89
N MET A 622 -2.75 4.43 -23.57
CA MET A 622 -3.93 5.03 -22.95
C MET A 622 -3.50 5.90 -21.77
N ILE A 623 -3.96 7.16 -21.78
CA ILE A 623 -3.79 8.08 -20.66
C ILE A 623 -5.18 8.36 -20.13
N TYR A 624 -5.41 8.01 -18.86
CA TYR A 624 -6.71 8.13 -18.22
C TYR A 624 -6.87 9.51 -17.58
N PRO A 625 -7.80 10.36 -18.09
CA PRO A 625 -7.99 11.71 -17.58
C PRO A 625 -8.35 11.73 -16.11
N GLY A 626 -7.71 12.63 -15.33
CA GLY A 626 -7.98 12.85 -13.92
C GLY A 626 -7.49 11.76 -12.97
N GLU A 627 -6.92 10.66 -13.48
CA GLU A 627 -6.37 9.57 -12.67
C GLU A 627 -4.93 9.86 -12.23
N GLY A 628 -4.59 9.36 -11.04
CA GLY A 628 -3.24 9.39 -10.48
C GLY A 628 -2.45 8.12 -10.74
N HIS A 629 -1.52 7.77 -9.81
CA HIS A 629 -0.67 6.58 -9.93
C HIS A 629 -1.47 5.27 -9.95
N GLY A 630 -2.60 5.20 -9.24
CA GLY A 630 -3.58 4.12 -9.32
C GLY A 630 -4.88 4.60 -9.95
N LEU A 631 -5.47 3.81 -10.84
CA LEU A 631 -6.79 4.11 -11.39
C LEU A 631 -7.85 3.92 -10.30
N ARG A 632 -8.64 4.95 -10.05
CA ARG A 632 -9.69 4.99 -9.02
C ARG A 632 -11.11 4.92 -9.60
N ASP A 633 -11.31 5.46 -10.80
CA ASP A 633 -12.61 5.34 -11.49
C ASP A 633 -12.83 3.89 -11.95
N PRO A 634 -13.92 3.25 -11.53
CA PRO A 634 -14.21 1.88 -11.92
C PRO A 634 -14.29 1.66 -13.44
N ALA A 635 -14.78 2.65 -14.19
CA ALA A 635 -14.86 2.55 -15.65
C ALA A 635 -13.48 2.57 -16.31
N ASN A 636 -12.57 3.42 -15.81
CA ASN A 636 -11.18 3.47 -16.27
C ASN A 636 -10.44 2.17 -15.92
N THR A 637 -10.66 1.65 -14.73
CA THR A 637 -10.07 0.37 -14.27
C THR A 637 -10.56 -0.79 -15.14
N GLU A 638 -11.86 -0.86 -15.44
CA GLU A 638 -12.45 -1.89 -16.31
C GLU A 638 -11.90 -1.78 -17.75
N ASP A 639 -11.79 -0.56 -18.30
CA ASP A 639 -11.23 -0.36 -19.64
C ASP A 639 -9.75 -0.78 -19.71
N ALA A 640 -8.93 -0.42 -18.72
CA ALA A 640 -7.52 -0.82 -18.65
C ALA A 640 -7.37 -2.35 -18.60
N MET A 641 -8.18 -3.00 -17.77
CA MET A 641 -8.21 -4.45 -17.64
C MET A 641 -8.64 -5.12 -18.95
N ARG A 642 -9.72 -4.67 -19.59
CA ARG A 642 -10.20 -5.18 -20.87
C ARG A 642 -9.13 -5.09 -21.96
N ARG A 643 -8.48 -3.91 -22.10
CA ARG A 643 -7.38 -3.70 -23.06
C ARG A 643 -6.19 -4.60 -22.78
N THR A 644 -5.83 -4.81 -21.52
CA THR A 644 -4.75 -5.70 -21.11
C THR A 644 -5.04 -7.14 -21.53
N VAL A 645 -6.25 -7.64 -21.26
CA VAL A 645 -6.68 -8.98 -21.66
C VAL A 645 -6.68 -9.14 -23.19
N GLU A 646 -7.26 -8.17 -23.92
CA GLU A 646 -7.31 -8.17 -25.39
C GLU A 646 -5.91 -8.13 -26.01
N TRP A 647 -4.95 -7.42 -25.38
CA TRP A 647 -3.57 -7.35 -25.84
C TRP A 647 -2.88 -8.69 -25.74
N PHE A 648 -2.99 -9.37 -24.59
CA PHE A 648 -2.42 -10.70 -24.42
C PHE A 648 -3.10 -11.76 -25.30
N ASP A 649 -4.42 -11.71 -25.44
CA ASP A 649 -5.14 -12.61 -26.34
C ASP A 649 -4.66 -12.46 -27.80
N ARG A 650 -4.42 -11.24 -28.25
CA ARG A 650 -3.98 -10.97 -29.63
C ARG A 650 -2.61 -11.55 -29.96
N TYR A 651 -1.67 -11.51 -29.02
CA TYR A 651 -0.27 -11.82 -29.31
C TYR A 651 0.21 -13.15 -28.71
N LEU A 652 -0.54 -13.76 -27.79
CA LEU A 652 -0.14 -14.99 -27.12
C LEU A 652 -1.05 -16.19 -27.43
N LYS A 653 -2.15 -15.98 -28.14
CA LYS A 653 -3.07 -17.04 -28.63
C LYS A 653 -3.03 -17.18 -30.16
#